data_acc90fbd907fb71486cde27084fff5ea
#
_entry.id   acc90fbd907fb71486cde27084fff5ea
#
_cell.length_a   1.000
_cell.length_b   1.000
_cell.length_c   1.000
_cell.angle_alpha   90.00
_cell.angle_beta   90.00
_cell.angle_gamma   90.00
#
_symmetry.space_group_name_H-M   'P 1'
#
loop_
_entity.id
_entity.type
_entity.pdbx_description
1 polymer ?
#
loop_
_entity_poly.entity_id
_entity_poly.type
_entity_poly.pdbx_seq_one_letter_code
_entity_poly.pdbx_strand_id
1 'polypeptide(L)'
;MESSQYFWLRSTGFPIHHLTDLGRFADLPSCRVFEQNFRSLQALKATLLEKANAHSPQACRKLIRKLNEHQVLQLSDLPEVLREPLAESLQQWNGLLERTAAREEAAEEYDAYLESARQGLIDFLDDDAVAEALFISNPSAMTRIRELVRDRHGRNDTRKKQKLRLGWSYAQRFCAKNDTSSFFGPLAWGRFDANQADNVRLTQGDTAWIKERHTFFENWVVQRLVEQINRQCPDTDRMPLQLNTGCYLQEQILFMPIGKSQRLTPQTARVLHYISDQQGQEPTFAGMLSACPEVAPSTLRDLLEHLVSKRIVRRGWQVSPRERSPIARLQRCLVDAQVSADFGLAWQSRLEALEGLRRDYAHGDLMRRTECLEGLNQLLGEAGVDLSRETGAMYVGRYPVYEDCSRNIDISLGQAMLSQVNEELAPLMRINQWLIKAIAHELNEAFIEVWEQRQTASPDQPVDFLDLLNTLAPLLPALEARLILDLEQRLETAWTQVLQDFPDHPEVQLCAADIERLITLLNNDLNVAGFEVFGSDYHSPDILLSSASVEAFNRGDYQIIVGEVHPAVHTLSQPVAAPFGPFNTQINQQVEALFQRPRLVLADSPESYQRSHIDWPLQPSYLQLVLPSGGGCVAAHQQFAAGRAKVLRVNGRLQVVDALGQFSEDLLCVYSTPMHRLGFALAGSAVAKHEHRRIWLGRTLYKRASWLFTSDLLPEPKGSVDELEHTLQWRAWAAVNGLPRYAFVKIDTEPKPLFLDFDNPLSFDGITNALKNAGHVKFSEMRPCPDELWLEEVRGRFCCEIRTTFSTCEAST
;
A
#
# COMPACT_ATOMS: atom_id res chain seq x y z
N MET A 1 -16.40 15.45 -12.22
CA MET A 1 -15.03 15.29 -11.66
C MET A 1 -14.03 15.27 -12.79
N GLU A 2 -12.95 15.98 -12.64
CA GLU A 2 -11.87 16.05 -13.63
C GLU A 2 -10.54 15.64 -12.98
N SER A 3 -9.64 15.10 -13.78
CA SER A 3 -8.31 14.74 -13.30
C SER A 3 -7.43 15.99 -13.14
N SER A 4 -6.50 15.94 -12.18
CA SER A 4 -5.42 16.91 -12.07
C SER A 4 -4.62 16.99 -13.38
N GLN A 5 -4.05 18.15 -13.65
CA GLN A 5 -3.08 18.31 -14.74
C GLN A 5 -1.74 17.60 -14.47
N TYR A 6 -1.52 17.11 -13.24
CA TYR A 6 -0.30 16.47 -12.81
C TYR A 6 -0.57 15.02 -12.47
N PHE A 7 0.46 14.21 -12.64
CA PHE A 7 0.49 12.83 -12.19
C PHE A 7 1.92 12.46 -11.78
N TRP A 8 2.06 11.37 -11.08
CA TRP A 8 3.34 10.73 -10.93
C TRP A 8 3.26 9.27 -11.37
N LEU A 9 4.33 8.82 -11.99
CA LEU A 9 4.50 7.48 -12.48
C LEU A 9 5.37 6.72 -11.50
N ARG A 10 4.91 5.57 -11.06
CA ARG A 10 5.76 4.57 -10.41
C ARG A 10 6.06 3.44 -11.38
N SER A 11 7.26 2.90 -11.26
CA SER A 11 7.71 1.83 -12.12
C SER A 11 8.57 0.83 -11.36
N THR A 12 8.70 -0.36 -11.92
CA THR A 12 9.72 -1.31 -11.46
C THR A 12 11.12 -0.77 -11.76
N GLY A 13 12.10 -1.13 -10.94
CA GLY A 13 13.49 -0.73 -11.15
C GLY A 13 14.24 -1.64 -12.12
N PHE A 14 13.74 -2.87 -12.33
CA PHE A 14 14.32 -3.85 -13.23
C PHE A 14 13.30 -4.26 -14.29
N PRO A 15 13.73 -4.50 -15.53
CA PRO A 15 12.85 -4.84 -16.61
C PRO A 15 12.22 -6.23 -16.47
N ILE A 16 11.04 -6.40 -17.03
CA ILE A 16 10.23 -7.61 -16.90
C ILE A 16 10.85 -8.84 -17.56
N HIS A 17 11.70 -8.64 -18.59
CA HIS A 17 12.31 -9.76 -19.33
C HIS A 17 13.18 -10.66 -18.44
N HIS A 18 13.75 -10.15 -17.34
CA HIS A 18 14.44 -11.00 -16.36
C HIS A 18 13.55 -12.10 -15.74
N LEU A 19 12.24 -11.96 -15.81
CA LEU A 19 11.30 -13.01 -15.40
C LEU A 19 10.78 -13.79 -16.59
N THR A 20 10.41 -13.12 -17.68
CA THR A 20 9.74 -13.74 -18.82
C THR A 20 10.69 -14.57 -19.68
N ASP A 21 11.96 -14.21 -19.77
CA ASP A 21 12.97 -14.98 -20.49
C ASP A 21 13.29 -16.34 -19.82
N LEU A 22 12.93 -16.49 -18.55
CA LEU A 22 13.02 -17.76 -17.83
C LEU A 22 11.81 -18.68 -18.12
N GLY A 23 10.75 -18.16 -18.73
CA GLY A 23 9.51 -18.87 -19.04
C GLY A 23 9.49 -19.36 -20.50
N ARG A 24 10.20 -20.45 -20.81
CA ARG A 24 10.36 -20.96 -22.18
C ARG A 24 9.73 -22.34 -22.40
N PHE A 25 8.87 -22.80 -21.54
CA PHE A 25 8.28 -24.12 -21.69
C PHE A 25 7.58 -24.31 -23.05
N ALA A 26 6.91 -23.27 -23.54
CA ALA A 26 6.25 -23.29 -24.84
C ALA A 26 7.21 -23.44 -26.05
N ASP A 27 8.50 -23.19 -25.84
CA ASP A 27 9.52 -23.31 -26.90
C ASP A 27 10.15 -24.71 -26.98
N LEU A 28 9.79 -25.62 -26.07
CA LEU A 28 10.36 -26.98 -25.98
C LEU A 28 9.55 -27.96 -26.82
N PRO A 29 10.04 -28.43 -27.97
CA PRO A 29 9.26 -29.24 -28.89
C PRO A 29 8.84 -30.59 -28.33
N SER A 30 9.73 -31.35 -27.66
CA SER A 30 9.40 -32.65 -27.07
C SER A 30 8.45 -32.50 -25.90
N CYS A 31 8.64 -31.48 -25.05
CA CYS A 31 7.72 -31.18 -23.96
C CYS A 31 6.32 -30.77 -24.46
N ARG A 32 6.22 -30.03 -25.55
CA ARG A 32 4.92 -29.64 -26.15
C ARG A 32 4.14 -30.87 -26.69
N VAL A 33 4.83 -31.75 -27.38
CA VAL A 33 4.20 -33.01 -27.87
C VAL A 33 3.74 -33.85 -26.69
N PHE A 34 4.57 -33.97 -25.67
CA PHE A 34 4.23 -34.68 -24.46
C PHE A 34 3.05 -34.00 -23.71
N GLU A 35 3.04 -32.70 -23.59
CA GLU A 35 1.93 -31.92 -22.99
C GLU A 35 0.62 -32.16 -23.74
N GLN A 36 0.63 -32.14 -25.05
CA GLN A 36 -0.58 -32.38 -25.85
C GLN A 36 -1.15 -33.79 -25.61
N ASN A 37 -0.28 -34.79 -25.58
CA ASN A 37 -0.67 -36.17 -25.26
C ASN A 37 -1.17 -36.30 -23.82
N PHE A 38 -0.49 -35.64 -22.88
CA PHE A 38 -0.88 -35.57 -21.45
C PHE A 38 -2.26 -34.94 -21.27
N ARG A 39 -2.53 -33.80 -21.89
CA ARG A 39 -3.86 -33.15 -21.87
C ARG A 39 -4.95 -34.03 -22.45
N SER A 40 -4.69 -34.68 -23.60
CA SER A 40 -5.63 -35.59 -24.21
C SER A 40 -5.93 -36.80 -23.30
N LEU A 41 -4.91 -37.33 -22.62
CA LEU A 41 -5.04 -38.41 -21.66
C LEU A 41 -5.89 -37.99 -20.46
N GLN A 42 -5.67 -36.79 -19.90
CA GLN A 42 -6.45 -36.26 -18.78
C GLN A 42 -7.92 -36.02 -19.15
N ALA A 43 -8.19 -35.45 -20.32
CA ALA A 43 -9.55 -35.24 -20.82
C ALA A 43 -10.29 -36.57 -21.00
N LEU A 44 -9.63 -37.54 -21.60
CA LEU A 44 -10.21 -38.90 -21.78
C LEU A 44 -10.42 -39.58 -20.43
N LYS A 45 -9.49 -39.43 -19.48
CA LYS A 45 -9.64 -39.91 -18.10
C LYS A 45 -10.89 -39.35 -17.44
N ALA A 46 -11.10 -38.06 -17.52
CA ALA A 46 -12.27 -37.39 -16.93
C ALA A 46 -13.57 -37.95 -17.52
N THR A 47 -13.63 -38.04 -18.84
CA THR A 47 -14.80 -38.63 -19.55
C THR A 47 -15.06 -40.09 -19.15
N LEU A 48 -14.02 -40.92 -19.05
CA LEU A 48 -14.15 -42.31 -18.65
C LEU A 48 -14.58 -42.45 -17.19
N LEU A 49 -14.06 -41.62 -16.30
CA LEU A 49 -14.47 -41.58 -14.88
C LEU A 49 -15.93 -41.13 -14.73
N GLU A 50 -16.37 -40.13 -15.48
CA GLU A 50 -17.76 -39.66 -15.49
C GLU A 50 -18.70 -40.81 -15.88
N LYS A 51 -18.40 -41.45 -17.00
CA LYS A 51 -19.20 -42.64 -17.48
C LYS A 51 -19.16 -43.80 -16.49
N ALA A 52 -18.02 -44.06 -15.87
CA ALA A 52 -17.90 -45.12 -14.85
C ALA A 52 -18.73 -44.81 -13.61
N ASN A 53 -18.72 -43.58 -13.13
CA ASN A 53 -19.47 -43.11 -11.97
C ASN A 53 -20.97 -43.05 -12.26
N ALA A 54 -21.38 -42.64 -13.46
CA ALA A 54 -22.78 -42.61 -13.88
C ALA A 54 -23.39 -44.03 -13.97
N HIS A 55 -22.59 -45.02 -14.33
CA HIS A 55 -23.07 -46.42 -14.36
C HIS A 55 -23.12 -47.01 -12.95
N SER A 56 -21.99 -47.20 -12.31
CA SER A 56 -21.85 -47.66 -10.91
C SER A 56 -20.38 -47.63 -10.49
N PRO A 57 -20.00 -46.83 -9.51
CA PRO A 57 -18.62 -46.77 -9.01
C PRO A 57 -18.11 -48.15 -8.51
N GLN A 58 -18.98 -48.95 -7.91
CA GLN A 58 -18.63 -50.27 -7.40
C GLN A 58 -18.37 -51.28 -8.53
N ALA A 59 -19.23 -51.33 -9.54
CA ALA A 59 -19.06 -52.19 -10.71
C ALA A 59 -17.86 -51.79 -11.57
N CYS A 60 -17.52 -50.49 -11.60
CA CYS A 60 -16.39 -49.94 -12.36
C CYS A 60 -15.10 -49.77 -11.53
N ARG A 61 -15.04 -50.33 -10.32
CA ARG A 61 -13.91 -50.14 -9.40
C ARG A 61 -12.54 -50.46 -10.02
N LYS A 62 -12.46 -51.51 -10.82
CA LYS A 62 -11.21 -51.91 -11.50
C LYS A 62 -10.80 -50.91 -12.57
N LEU A 63 -11.78 -50.44 -13.38
CA LEU A 63 -11.57 -49.38 -14.35
C LEU A 63 -11.09 -48.06 -13.66
N ILE A 64 -11.81 -47.60 -12.65
CA ILE A 64 -11.48 -46.36 -11.91
C ILE A 64 -10.07 -46.43 -11.32
N ARG A 65 -9.69 -47.58 -10.73
CA ARG A 65 -8.35 -47.78 -10.22
C ARG A 65 -7.30 -47.66 -11.30
N LYS A 66 -7.44 -48.39 -12.41
CA LYS A 66 -6.48 -48.37 -13.52
C LYS A 66 -6.38 -47.02 -14.21
N LEU A 67 -7.49 -46.30 -14.34
CA LEU A 67 -7.47 -44.92 -14.82
C LEU A 67 -6.66 -44.01 -13.88
N ASN A 68 -6.84 -44.16 -12.58
CA ASN A 68 -6.11 -43.36 -11.60
C ASN A 68 -4.62 -43.71 -11.54
N GLU A 69 -4.28 -44.97 -11.77
CA GLU A 69 -2.89 -45.45 -11.80
C GLU A 69 -2.27 -45.36 -13.20
N HIS A 70 -2.93 -44.73 -14.18
CA HIS A 70 -2.47 -44.62 -15.57
C HIS A 70 -2.01 -45.95 -16.19
N GLN A 71 -2.79 -46.99 -15.98
CA GLN A 71 -2.50 -48.35 -16.47
C GLN A 71 -3.26 -48.68 -17.78
N VAL A 72 -2.69 -49.60 -18.52
CA VAL A 72 -3.33 -50.14 -19.74
C VAL A 72 -4.69 -50.76 -19.40
N LEU A 73 -5.69 -50.38 -20.16
CA LEU A 73 -7.07 -50.86 -20.03
C LEU A 73 -7.36 -51.98 -20.98
N GLN A 74 -8.11 -52.98 -20.48
CA GLN A 74 -8.63 -54.12 -21.25
C GLN A 74 -10.16 -54.13 -21.18
N LEU A 75 -10.82 -54.71 -22.17
CA LEU A 75 -12.28 -54.85 -22.18
C LEU A 75 -12.79 -55.61 -20.96
N SER A 76 -11.97 -56.51 -20.41
CA SER A 76 -12.26 -57.25 -19.16
C SER A 76 -12.26 -56.37 -17.90
N ASP A 77 -11.78 -55.17 -17.97
CA ASP A 77 -11.79 -54.20 -16.87
C ASP A 77 -13.12 -53.46 -16.75
N LEU A 78 -13.98 -53.60 -17.78
CA LEU A 78 -15.29 -52.96 -17.89
C LEU A 78 -16.43 -53.91 -17.56
N PRO A 79 -17.51 -53.44 -16.92
CA PRO A 79 -18.80 -54.13 -16.93
C PRO A 79 -19.25 -54.45 -18.36
N GLU A 80 -19.93 -55.55 -18.56
CA GLU A 80 -20.31 -56.04 -19.89
C GLU A 80 -21.08 -54.99 -20.72
N VAL A 81 -21.96 -54.25 -20.08
CA VAL A 81 -22.78 -53.18 -20.69
C VAL A 81 -21.95 -52.00 -21.21
N LEU A 82 -20.78 -51.77 -20.67
CA LEU A 82 -19.88 -50.65 -21.06
C LEU A 82 -18.79 -51.07 -22.06
N ARG A 83 -18.64 -52.35 -22.38
CA ARG A 83 -17.58 -52.86 -23.26
C ARG A 83 -17.66 -52.30 -24.67
N GLU A 84 -18.83 -52.39 -25.28
CA GLU A 84 -19.06 -51.93 -26.64
C GLU A 84 -19.05 -50.38 -26.71
N PRO A 85 -19.79 -49.64 -25.83
CA PRO A 85 -19.79 -48.18 -25.86
C PRO A 85 -18.44 -47.52 -25.57
N LEU A 86 -17.50 -48.18 -24.87
CA LEU A 86 -16.22 -47.65 -24.49
C LEU A 86 -15.01 -48.28 -25.20
N ALA A 87 -15.22 -49.20 -26.14
CA ALA A 87 -14.14 -49.92 -26.82
C ALA A 87 -13.17 -48.95 -27.53
N GLU A 88 -13.70 -48.00 -28.28
CA GLU A 88 -12.90 -46.96 -28.96
C GLU A 88 -12.14 -46.09 -27.94
N SER A 89 -12.79 -45.64 -26.86
CA SER A 89 -12.18 -44.84 -25.81
C SER A 89 -11.04 -45.59 -25.09
N LEU A 90 -11.16 -46.92 -24.92
CA LEU A 90 -10.07 -47.75 -24.39
C LEU A 90 -8.88 -47.82 -25.34
N GLN A 91 -9.15 -47.98 -26.64
CA GLN A 91 -8.07 -47.98 -27.64
C GLN A 91 -7.35 -46.63 -27.70
N GLN A 92 -8.11 -45.52 -27.64
CA GLN A 92 -7.55 -44.19 -27.56
C GLN A 92 -6.71 -43.98 -26.28
N TRP A 93 -7.23 -44.46 -25.14
CA TRP A 93 -6.51 -44.40 -23.86
C TRP A 93 -5.16 -45.13 -23.94
N ASN A 94 -5.16 -46.37 -24.42
CA ASN A 94 -3.94 -47.16 -24.52
C ASN A 94 -2.93 -46.54 -25.51
N GLY A 95 -3.41 -46.04 -26.65
CA GLY A 95 -2.55 -45.32 -27.60
C GLY A 95 -1.98 -44.01 -27.08
N LEU A 96 -2.71 -43.32 -26.21
CA LEU A 96 -2.19 -42.14 -25.53
C LEU A 96 -1.16 -42.53 -24.45
N LEU A 97 -1.39 -43.61 -23.73
CA LEU A 97 -0.40 -44.12 -22.76
C LEU A 97 0.91 -44.51 -23.42
N GLU A 98 0.87 -45.17 -24.58
CA GLU A 98 2.07 -45.52 -25.35
C GLU A 98 2.83 -44.26 -25.80
N ARG A 99 2.12 -43.19 -26.23
CA ARG A 99 2.72 -41.91 -26.62
C ARG A 99 3.27 -41.12 -25.44
N THR A 100 2.64 -41.25 -24.26
CA THR A 100 3.16 -40.68 -23.04
C THR A 100 4.29 -41.52 -22.43
N ALA A 101 4.53 -42.73 -22.89
CA ALA A 101 5.71 -43.52 -22.52
C ALA A 101 7.01 -42.98 -23.13
N ALA A 102 6.96 -42.19 -24.22
CA ALA A 102 8.11 -41.42 -24.76
C ALA A 102 8.46 -40.21 -23.89
N ARG A 103 8.48 -40.42 -22.57
CA ARG A 103 8.71 -39.39 -21.55
C ARG A 103 10.17 -39.00 -21.44
N GLU A 104 11.07 -39.94 -21.75
CA GLU A 104 12.53 -39.72 -21.50
C GLU A 104 13.07 -38.51 -22.26
N GLU A 105 12.74 -38.36 -23.54
CA GLU A 105 13.18 -37.20 -24.34
C GLU A 105 12.61 -35.88 -23.83
N ALA A 106 11.34 -35.87 -23.47
CA ALA A 106 10.72 -34.68 -22.87
C ALA A 106 11.30 -34.34 -21.48
N ALA A 107 11.63 -35.34 -20.67
CA ALA A 107 12.24 -35.15 -19.37
C ALA A 107 13.67 -34.59 -19.47
N GLU A 108 14.48 -35.13 -20.42
CA GLU A 108 15.82 -34.62 -20.67
C GLU A 108 15.80 -33.15 -21.16
N GLU A 109 14.90 -32.85 -22.12
CA GLU A 109 14.73 -31.48 -22.62
C GLU A 109 14.27 -30.54 -21.50
N TYR A 110 13.30 -30.96 -20.67
CA TYR A 110 12.81 -30.20 -19.54
C TYR A 110 13.86 -29.97 -18.45
N ASP A 111 14.64 -30.98 -18.10
CA ASP A 111 15.68 -30.89 -17.09
C ASP A 111 16.78 -29.90 -17.52
N ALA A 112 17.18 -29.94 -18.80
CA ALA A 112 18.13 -28.99 -19.37
C ALA A 112 17.56 -27.55 -19.34
N TYR A 113 16.30 -27.39 -19.70
CA TYR A 113 15.62 -26.10 -19.64
C TYR A 113 15.52 -25.58 -18.19
N LEU A 114 15.06 -26.42 -17.24
CA LEU A 114 14.89 -26.03 -15.85
C LEU A 114 16.22 -25.59 -15.21
N GLU A 115 17.32 -26.29 -15.54
CA GLU A 115 18.64 -25.87 -15.07
C GLU A 115 19.09 -24.54 -15.71
N SER A 116 18.79 -24.32 -16.99
CA SER A 116 19.01 -23.02 -17.65
C SER A 116 18.20 -21.90 -16.99
N ALA A 117 16.93 -22.14 -16.66
CA ALA A 117 16.08 -21.15 -15.97
C ALA A 117 16.60 -20.84 -14.56
N ARG A 118 17.06 -21.86 -13.81
CA ARG A 118 17.71 -21.67 -12.50
C ARG A 118 18.98 -20.84 -12.62
N GLN A 119 19.81 -21.14 -13.62
CA GLN A 119 21.04 -20.40 -13.85
C GLN A 119 20.75 -18.94 -14.25
N GLY A 120 19.78 -18.69 -15.14
CA GLY A 120 19.33 -17.35 -15.50
C GLY A 120 18.82 -16.53 -14.30
N LEU A 121 18.09 -17.15 -13.37
CA LEU A 121 17.72 -16.50 -12.12
C LEU A 121 18.94 -16.17 -11.27
N ILE A 122 19.93 -17.09 -11.16
CA ILE A 122 21.16 -16.86 -10.39
C ILE A 122 21.98 -15.73 -11.04
N ASP A 123 22.07 -15.68 -12.36
CA ASP A 123 22.79 -14.62 -13.08
C ASP A 123 22.13 -13.25 -12.84
N PHE A 124 20.80 -13.17 -12.84
CA PHE A 124 20.10 -11.95 -12.42
C PHE A 124 20.41 -11.54 -10.99
N LEU A 125 20.45 -12.51 -10.06
CA LEU A 125 20.75 -12.26 -8.64
C LEU A 125 22.23 -11.92 -8.37
N ASP A 126 23.13 -12.21 -9.30
CA ASP A 126 24.57 -11.89 -9.23
C ASP A 126 24.88 -10.46 -9.73
N ASP A 127 23.89 -9.77 -10.32
CA ASP A 127 24.04 -8.38 -10.75
C ASP A 127 24.24 -7.45 -9.53
N ASP A 128 25.19 -6.52 -9.64
CA ASP A 128 25.53 -5.59 -8.54
C ASP A 128 24.38 -4.70 -8.11
N ALA A 129 23.55 -4.23 -9.06
CA ALA A 129 22.39 -3.42 -8.74
C ALA A 129 21.30 -4.27 -8.04
N VAL A 130 21.16 -5.53 -8.43
CA VAL A 130 20.24 -6.45 -7.72
C VAL A 130 20.76 -6.75 -6.31
N ALA A 131 22.06 -6.92 -6.13
CA ALA A 131 22.65 -7.09 -4.82
C ALA A 131 22.44 -5.86 -3.92
N GLU A 132 22.57 -4.65 -4.46
CA GLU A 132 22.26 -3.40 -3.76
C GLU A 132 20.76 -3.32 -3.41
N ALA A 133 19.86 -3.64 -4.33
CA ALA A 133 18.42 -3.67 -4.08
C ALA A 133 18.03 -4.67 -2.98
N LEU A 134 18.67 -5.84 -2.97
CA LEU A 134 18.50 -6.85 -1.92
C LEU A 134 19.01 -6.33 -0.57
N PHE A 135 20.16 -5.67 -0.54
CA PHE A 135 20.71 -5.07 0.68
C PHE A 135 19.75 -4.03 1.27
N ILE A 136 19.28 -3.10 0.46
CA ILE A 136 18.33 -2.06 0.90
C ILE A 136 17.02 -2.68 1.38
N SER A 137 16.51 -3.70 0.66
CA SER A 137 15.26 -4.37 1.03
C SER A 137 15.40 -5.24 2.27
N ASN A 138 16.49 -6.03 2.35
CA ASN A 138 16.71 -6.99 3.43
C ASN A 138 18.14 -7.56 3.38
N PRO A 139 19.13 -7.03 4.14
CA PRO A 139 20.49 -7.54 4.19
C PRO A 139 20.62 -9.03 4.55
N SER A 140 19.71 -9.55 5.39
CA SER A 140 19.72 -10.99 5.73
C SER A 140 19.34 -11.86 4.53
N ALA A 141 18.40 -11.41 3.68
CA ALA A 141 18.08 -12.10 2.44
C ALA A 141 19.23 -12.01 1.44
N MET A 142 19.88 -10.86 1.33
CA MET A 142 21.08 -10.68 0.50
C MET A 142 22.16 -11.69 0.86
N THR A 143 22.47 -11.88 2.16
CA THR A 143 23.47 -12.86 2.61
C THR A 143 23.15 -14.26 2.09
N ARG A 144 21.89 -14.71 2.24
CA ARG A 144 21.45 -16.02 1.76
C ARG A 144 21.49 -16.18 0.24
N ILE A 145 21.19 -15.11 -0.48
CA ILE A 145 21.24 -15.09 -1.95
C ILE A 145 22.69 -15.09 -2.44
N ARG A 146 23.59 -14.35 -1.80
CA ARG A 146 25.03 -14.41 -2.12
C ARG A 146 25.62 -15.81 -1.91
N GLU A 147 25.14 -16.54 -0.89
CA GLU A 147 25.50 -17.96 -0.75
C GLU A 147 25.01 -18.81 -1.92
N LEU A 148 23.81 -18.54 -2.45
CA LEU A 148 23.29 -19.22 -3.64
C LEU A 148 24.16 -18.91 -4.88
N VAL A 149 24.53 -17.67 -5.09
CA VAL A 149 25.37 -17.21 -6.19
C VAL A 149 26.76 -17.88 -6.13
N ARG A 150 27.37 -17.93 -4.96
CA ARG A 150 28.68 -18.63 -4.77
C ARG A 150 28.60 -20.14 -5.02
N ASP A 151 27.47 -20.76 -4.66
CA ASP A 151 27.21 -22.19 -4.85
C ASP A 151 26.37 -22.47 -6.11
N ARG A 152 26.53 -21.66 -7.17
CA ARG A 152 25.72 -21.74 -8.40
C ARG A 152 25.71 -23.13 -9.03
N HIS A 153 26.84 -23.82 -9.03
CA HIS A 153 27.05 -25.17 -9.60
C HIS A 153 26.86 -26.28 -8.55
N GLY A 154 26.50 -25.93 -7.32
CA GLY A 154 26.27 -26.92 -6.25
C GLY A 154 25.06 -27.81 -6.53
N ARG A 155 25.00 -28.92 -5.80
CA ARG A 155 23.91 -29.89 -5.90
C ARG A 155 22.56 -29.22 -5.63
N ASN A 156 21.56 -29.54 -6.46
CA ASN A 156 20.19 -29.04 -6.32
C ASN A 156 19.45 -29.76 -5.16
N ASP A 157 19.84 -29.47 -3.92
CA ASP A 157 19.23 -29.97 -2.71
C ASP A 157 18.09 -29.05 -2.21
N THR A 158 17.46 -29.46 -1.11
CA THR A 158 16.37 -28.71 -0.48
C THR A 158 16.80 -27.28 -0.08
N ARG A 159 18.07 -27.09 0.34
CA ARG A 159 18.57 -25.77 0.75
C ARG A 159 18.73 -24.84 -0.44
N LYS A 160 19.29 -25.36 -1.58
CA LYS A 160 19.41 -24.60 -2.83
C LYS A 160 18.02 -24.23 -3.36
N LYS A 161 17.07 -25.15 -3.36
CA LYS A 161 15.68 -24.87 -3.74
C LYS A 161 15.02 -23.77 -2.88
N GLN A 162 15.24 -23.77 -1.57
CA GLN A 162 14.75 -22.70 -0.69
C GLN A 162 15.38 -21.33 -1.01
N LYS A 163 16.68 -21.28 -1.34
CA LYS A 163 17.34 -20.04 -1.74
C LYS A 163 16.87 -19.55 -3.12
N LEU A 164 16.62 -20.47 -4.07
CA LEU A 164 16.03 -20.14 -5.38
C LEU A 164 14.63 -19.53 -5.21
N ARG A 165 13.77 -20.11 -4.37
CA ARG A 165 12.44 -19.52 -4.05
C ARG A 165 12.57 -18.12 -3.45
N LEU A 166 13.50 -17.91 -2.54
CA LEU A 166 13.78 -16.60 -1.99
C LEU A 166 14.22 -15.64 -3.09
N GLY A 167 15.15 -16.05 -3.96
CA GLY A 167 15.61 -15.27 -5.11
C GLY A 167 14.46 -14.92 -6.05
N TRP A 168 13.62 -15.88 -6.41
CA TRP A 168 12.43 -15.66 -7.23
C TRP A 168 11.47 -14.65 -6.60
N SER A 169 11.26 -14.71 -5.28
CA SER A 169 10.36 -13.77 -4.59
C SER A 169 10.85 -12.31 -4.66
N TYR A 170 12.17 -12.09 -4.66
CA TYR A 170 12.75 -10.75 -4.87
C TYR A 170 12.77 -10.36 -6.34
N ALA A 171 13.11 -11.28 -7.26
CA ALA A 171 13.09 -11.01 -8.69
C ALA A 171 11.71 -10.52 -9.14
N GLN A 172 10.62 -11.23 -8.79
CA GLN A 172 9.26 -10.77 -9.11
C GLN A 172 8.91 -9.43 -8.45
N ARG A 173 9.43 -9.14 -7.26
CA ARG A 173 9.20 -7.84 -6.61
C ARG A 173 9.85 -6.70 -7.38
N PHE A 174 11.07 -6.91 -7.87
CA PHE A 174 11.85 -5.88 -8.53
C PHE A 174 11.44 -5.66 -10.00
N CYS A 175 10.91 -6.70 -10.67
CA CYS A 175 10.60 -6.68 -12.09
C CYS A 175 9.10 -6.57 -12.42
N ALA A 176 8.19 -7.01 -11.52
CA ALA A 176 6.75 -7.10 -11.81
C ALA A 176 5.84 -6.31 -10.86
N LYS A 177 6.38 -5.70 -9.78
CA LYS A 177 5.57 -4.96 -8.81
C LYS A 177 5.98 -3.49 -8.74
N ASN A 178 5.00 -2.59 -8.87
CA ASN A 178 5.20 -1.14 -8.85
C ASN A 178 5.27 -0.57 -7.42
N ASP A 179 5.98 -1.25 -6.50
CA ASP A 179 6.17 -0.76 -5.14
C ASP A 179 7.15 0.42 -5.15
N THR A 180 6.76 1.58 -4.63
CA THR A 180 7.70 2.69 -4.45
C THR A 180 8.68 2.37 -3.35
N SER A 181 9.95 2.20 -3.70
CA SER A 181 11.02 1.88 -2.77
C SER A 181 12.38 2.05 -3.44
N SER A 182 13.19 3.00 -2.99
CA SER A 182 14.53 3.24 -3.52
C SER A 182 14.58 3.22 -5.06
N PHE A 183 15.69 2.82 -5.66
CA PHE A 183 15.85 2.74 -7.10
C PHE A 183 15.21 1.50 -7.75
N PHE A 184 14.80 0.51 -6.96
CA PHE A 184 14.07 -0.65 -7.49
C PHE A 184 12.55 -0.45 -7.55
N GLY A 185 12.06 0.72 -7.14
CA GLY A 185 10.71 1.22 -7.32
C GLY A 185 10.71 2.74 -7.46
N PRO A 186 11.41 3.30 -8.46
CA PRO A 186 11.55 4.74 -8.62
C PRO A 186 10.26 5.37 -9.14
N LEU A 187 10.07 6.65 -8.82
CA LEU A 187 8.96 7.45 -9.33
C LEU A 187 9.43 8.54 -10.28
N ALA A 188 8.52 9.05 -11.12
CA ALA A 188 8.74 10.23 -11.93
C ALA A 188 7.49 11.11 -11.93
N TRP A 189 7.67 12.43 -11.87
CA TRP A 189 6.56 13.36 -12.07
C TRP A 189 6.30 13.58 -13.56
N GLY A 190 5.04 13.73 -13.91
CA GLY A 190 4.57 14.04 -15.24
C GLY A 190 3.39 15.01 -15.22
N ARG A 191 2.98 15.43 -16.41
CA ARG A 191 1.84 16.32 -16.61
C ARG A 191 1.03 15.95 -17.84
N PHE A 192 -0.25 16.30 -17.83
CA PHE A 192 -1.05 16.40 -19.02
C PHE A 192 -0.77 17.77 -19.67
N ASP A 193 -0.37 17.76 -20.94
CA ASP A 193 -0.05 18.96 -21.69
C ASP A 193 -1.12 19.19 -22.77
N ALA A 194 -1.96 20.20 -22.54
CA ALA A 194 -3.06 20.56 -23.45
C ALA A 194 -2.57 20.98 -24.86
N ASN A 195 -1.31 21.36 -25.00
CA ASN A 195 -0.73 21.79 -26.28
C ASN A 195 0.03 20.67 -27.01
N GLN A 196 0.11 19.49 -26.40
CA GLN A 196 0.79 18.35 -26.99
C GLN A 196 -0.16 17.55 -27.90
N ALA A 197 0.21 17.41 -29.17
CA ALA A 197 -0.53 16.61 -30.14
C ALA A 197 -0.30 15.09 -29.97
N ASP A 198 0.91 14.70 -29.59
CA ASP A 198 1.23 13.30 -29.30
C ASP A 198 0.53 12.82 -28.03
N ASN A 199 0.01 11.59 -28.03
CA ASN A 199 -0.63 11.01 -26.84
C ASN A 199 0.36 10.88 -25.67
N VAL A 200 1.61 10.53 -25.96
CA VAL A 200 2.70 10.44 -24.96
C VAL A 200 3.98 11.01 -25.54
N ARG A 201 4.70 11.76 -24.73
CA ARG A 201 6.09 12.14 -24.99
C ARG A 201 6.92 11.68 -23.81
N LEU A 202 7.92 10.88 -24.11
CA LEU A 202 8.86 10.32 -23.14
C LEU A 202 10.28 10.71 -23.58
N THR A 203 11.00 11.39 -22.70
CA THR A 203 12.43 11.69 -22.89
C THR A 203 13.22 11.04 -21.77
N GLN A 204 14.26 10.33 -22.14
CA GLN A 204 15.17 9.66 -21.19
C GLN A 204 16.42 10.51 -21.01
N GLY A 205 16.95 10.55 -19.78
CA GLY A 205 18.22 11.22 -19.53
C GLY A 205 19.43 10.42 -20.04
N ASP A 206 20.50 11.13 -20.38
CA ASP A 206 21.60 10.59 -21.20
C ASP A 206 22.52 9.56 -20.52
N THR A 207 22.60 9.51 -19.16
CA THR A 207 23.68 8.75 -18.50
C THR A 207 23.27 7.82 -17.38
N ALA A 208 22.23 8.15 -16.61
CA ALA A 208 21.81 7.36 -15.47
C ALA A 208 20.30 7.21 -15.50
N TRP A 209 19.79 6.02 -15.20
CA TRP A 209 18.35 5.75 -15.16
C TRP A 209 17.67 6.27 -13.87
N ILE A 210 18.46 6.60 -12.84
CA ILE A 210 18.01 7.30 -11.63
C ILE A 210 18.52 8.74 -11.69
N LYS A 211 17.59 9.69 -11.56
CA LYS A 211 17.86 11.13 -11.57
C LYS A 211 18.34 11.61 -10.22
N GLU A 212 17.61 11.25 -9.18
CA GLU A 212 17.86 11.69 -7.81
C GLU A 212 17.67 10.55 -6.83
N ARG A 213 18.51 10.54 -5.79
CA ARG A 213 18.41 9.65 -4.64
C ARG A 213 18.36 10.49 -3.37
N HIS A 214 17.35 10.31 -2.53
CA HIS A 214 17.25 10.97 -1.24
C HIS A 214 17.21 9.93 -0.14
N THR A 215 18.19 10.00 0.76
CA THR A 215 18.27 9.14 1.95
C THR A 215 17.85 9.93 3.17
N PHE A 216 16.93 9.38 3.94
CA PHE A 216 16.36 10.01 5.13
C PHE A 216 16.55 9.10 6.35
N PHE A 217 16.60 9.69 7.54
CA PHE A 217 16.39 8.94 8.76
C PHE A 217 14.94 8.48 8.87
N GLU A 218 14.74 7.27 9.35
CA GLU A 218 13.43 6.78 9.71
C GLU A 218 12.84 7.62 10.85
N ASN A 219 11.57 7.97 10.76
CA ASN A 219 10.93 8.82 11.76
C ASN A 219 11.06 8.25 13.19
N TRP A 220 10.94 6.94 13.34
CA TRP A 220 11.09 6.27 14.64
C TRP A 220 12.49 6.46 15.25
N VAL A 221 13.54 6.55 14.43
CA VAL A 221 14.91 6.84 14.88
C VAL A 221 14.98 8.24 15.44
N VAL A 222 14.42 9.22 14.72
CA VAL A 222 14.38 10.61 15.13
C VAL A 222 13.64 10.75 16.47
N GLN A 223 12.47 10.13 16.60
CA GLN A 223 11.69 10.20 17.84
C GLN A 223 12.47 9.60 19.03
N ARG A 224 13.10 8.44 18.86
CA ARG A 224 13.92 7.80 19.91
C ARG A 224 15.18 8.62 20.24
N LEU A 225 15.80 9.28 19.25
CA LEU A 225 16.90 10.22 19.50
C LEU A 225 16.42 11.40 20.36
N VAL A 226 15.29 11.99 20.03
CA VAL A 226 14.68 13.07 20.81
C VAL A 226 14.43 12.63 22.26
N GLU A 227 13.87 11.44 22.46
CA GLU A 227 13.64 10.88 23.78
C GLU A 227 14.95 10.72 24.58
N GLN A 228 16.03 10.26 23.93
CA GLN A 228 17.33 10.10 24.58
C GLN A 228 17.97 11.44 24.93
N ILE A 229 17.89 12.44 24.03
CA ILE A 229 18.35 13.80 24.30
C ILE A 229 17.61 14.39 25.51
N ASN A 230 16.28 14.29 25.51
CA ASN A 230 15.46 14.78 26.61
C ASN A 230 15.77 14.09 27.95
N ARG A 231 15.99 12.76 27.92
CA ARG A 231 16.28 11.99 29.13
C ARG A 231 17.66 12.26 29.69
N GLN A 232 18.65 12.50 28.84
CA GLN A 232 20.06 12.69 29.25
C GLN A 232 20.42 14.14 29.52
N CYS A 233 19.58 15.11 29.13
CA CYS A 233 19.89 16.52 29.31
C CYS A 233 19.90 16.91 30.78
N PRO A 234 21.03 17.42 31.28
CA PRO A 234 21.13 17.90 32.68
C PRO A 234 20.45 19.23 32.90
N ASP A 235 20.32 20.04 31.84
CA ASP A 235 19.82 21.42 31.90
C ASP A 235 18.30 21.47 31.72
N THR A 236 17.57 20.82 32.62
CA THR A 236 16.11 20.71 32.52
C THR A 236 15.39 22.05 32.53
N ASP A 237 16.02 23.07 33.08
CA ASP A 237 15.51 24.46 33.14
C ASP A 237 15.54 25.18 31.78
N ARG A 238 16.33 24.66 30.85
CA ARG A 238 16.47 25.20 29.49
C ARG A 238 15.66 24.45 28.46
N MET A 239 15.07 23.33 28.88
CA MET A 239 14.18 22.58 28.02
C MET A 239 12.87 23.32 27.76
N PRO A 240 12.30 23.25 26.55
CA PRO A 240 11.01 23.86 26.28
C PRO A 240 9.90 23.20 27.10
N LEU A 241 8.97 24.04 27.53
CA LEU A 241 7.76 23.66 28.27
C LEU A 241 6.56 23.79 27.34
N GLN A 242 5.64 22.87 27.46
CA GLN A 242 4.40 22.87 26.66
C GLN A 242 3.24 22.39 27.53
N LEU A 243 2.10 23.09 27.46
CA LEU A 243 0.86 22.60 28.03
C LEU A 243 0.44 21.31 27.30
N ASN A 244 0.04 20.31 28.06
CA ASN A 244 -0.50 19.08 27.46
C ASN A 244 -1.73 19.41 26.60
N THR A 245 -1.74 18.95 25.37
CA THR A 245 -2.80 19.23 24.40
C THR A 245 -4.17 18.64 24.77
N GLY A 246 -4.24 17.77 25.75
CA GLY A 246 -5.49 17.37 26.41
C GLY A 246 -6.04 18.41 27.39
N CYS A 247 -5.26 19.45 27.69
CA CYS A 247 -5.64 20.49 28.64
C CYS A 247 -5.78 21.83 27.92
N TYR A 248 -6.60 22.70 28.46
CA TYR A 248 -6.63 24.11 28.08
C TYR A 248 -6.95 24.98 29.30
N LEU A 249 -6.55 26.23 29.18
CA LEU A 249 -6.71 27.21 30.26
C LEU A 249 -7.67 28.29 29.79
N GLN A 250 -8.68 28.59 30.63
CA GLN A 250 -9.56 29.75 30.43
C GLN A 250 -9.58 30.54 31.74
N GLU A 251 -9.07 31.75 31.72
CA GLU A 251 -8.90 32.57 32.93
C GLU A 251 -8.09 31.82 34.01
N GLN A 252 -8.70 31.48 35.14
CA GLN A 252 -8.10 30.74 36.25
C GLN A 252 -8.63 29.29 36.33
N ILE A 253 -9.26 28.77 35.30
CA ILE A 253 -9.77 27.43 35.30
C ILE A 253 -8.95 26.58 34.31
N LEU A 254 -8.33 25.53 34.81
CA LEU A 254 -7.70 24.49 33.98
C LEU A 254 -8.73 23.43 33.67
N PHE A 255 -9.00 23.24 32.38
CA PHE A 255 -9.80 22.14 31.89
C PHE A 255 -8.87 21.00 31.51
N MET A 256 -9.25 19.80 31.90
CA MET A 256 -8.50 18.55 31.69
C MET A 256 -9.40 17.53 30.93
N PRO A 257 -8.83 16.48 30.36
CA PRO A 257 -9.61 15.46 29.65
C PRO A 257 -10.77 14.88 30.48
N ILE A 258 -11.83 14.44 29.80
CA ILE A 258 -13.01 13.81 30.40
C ILE A 258 -13.78 14.78 31.31
N GLY A 259 -13.98 16.02 30.86
CA GLY A 259 -14.83 17.00 31.53
C GLY A 259 -14.34 17.46 32.93
N LYS A 260 -13.12 17.12 33.31
CA LYS A 260 -12.55 17.57 34.59
C LYS A 260 -12.09 19.02 34.51
N SER A 261 -12.40 19.80 35.51
CA SER A 261 -11.89 21.17 35.62
C SER A 261 -11.41 21.44 37.05
N GLN A 262 -10.43 22.35 37.14
CA GLN A 262 -9.88 22.75 38.40
C GLN A 262 -9.66 24.28 38.42
N ARG A 263 -10.18 24.92 39.44
CA ARG A 263 -9.86 26.35 39.70
C ARG A 263 -8.45 26.43 40.27
N LEU A 264 -7.64 27.25 39.65
CA LEU A 264 -6.25 27.43 39.97
C LEU A 264 -6.05 28.60 40.93
N THR A 265 -4.93 28.55 41.67
CA THR A 265 -4.45 29.75 42.33
C THR A 265 -3.98 30.79 41.29
N PRO A 266 -4.01 32.08 41.59
CA PRO A 266 -3.51 33.11 40.66
C PRO A 266 -2.08 32.85 40.18
N GLN A 267 -1.21 32.31 41.04
CA GLN A 267 0.18 31.97 40.70
C GLN A 267 0.24 30.81 39.70
N THR A 268 -0.49 29.74 39.94
CA THR A 268 -0.54 28.57 39.02
C THR A 268 -1.11 28.98 37.69
N ALA A 269 -2.20 29.76 37.66
CA ALA A 269 -2.81 30.25 36.44
C ALA A 269 -1.79 31.10 35.63
N ARG A 270 -1.04 31.98 36.26
CA ARG A 270 -0.01 32.80 35.59
C ARG A 270 1.10 31.95 34.97
N VAL A 271 1.58 30.93 35.68
CA VAL A 271 2.57 30.00 35.15
C VAL A 271 2.04 29.25 33.93
N LEU A 272 0.80 28.77 33.97
CA LEU A 272 0.19 28.05 32.82
C LEU A 272 -0.12 28.98 31.66
N HIS A 273 -0.51 30.25 31.93
CA HIS A 273 -0.64 31.29 30.88
C HIS A 273 0.68 31.55 30.18
N TYR A 274 1.79 31.71 30.94
CA TYR A 274 3.11 31.85 30.36
C TYR A 274 3.50 30.68 29.46
N ILE A 275 3.20 29.44 29.88
CA ILE A 275 3.49 28.23 29.09
C ILE A 275 2.58 28.13 27.85
N SER A 276 1.34 28.62 27.93
CA SER A 276 0.36 28.55 26.84
C SER A 276 0.50 29.67 25.82
N ASP A 277 1.03 30.83 26.22
CA ASP A 277 1.16 32.02 25.39
C ASP A 277 2.48 31.98 24.58
N GLN A 278 2.42 31.23 23.45
CA GLN A 278 3.59 30.96 22.59
C GLN A 278 3.81 32.06 21.54
N GLN A 279 3.88 33.31 21.92
CA GLN A 279 4.23 34.39 20.98
C GLN A 279 5.75 34.41 20.67
N GLY A 280 6.20 33.46 19.84
CA GLY A 280 7.49 33.51 19.14
C GLY A 280 8.70 32.86 19.82
N GLN A 281 8.68 32.53 21.11
CA GLN A 281 9.74 31.77 21.78
C GLN A 281 9.19 30.59 22.57
N GLU A 282 9.90 29.45 22.51
CA GLU A 282 9.54 28.28 23.30
C GLU A 282 9.68 28.59 24.79
N PRO A 283 8.61 28.52 25.63
CA PRO A 283 8.68 28.81 27.04
C PRO A 283 9.61 27.84 27.76
N THR A 284 10.46 28.36 28.64
CA THR A 284 11.40 27.58 29.46
C THR A 284 11.25 27.95 30.94
N PHE A 285 11.81 27.14 31.83
CA PHE A 285 11.83 27.48 33.26
C PHE A 285 12.63 28.77 33.51
N ALA A 286 13.74 28.97 32.82
CA ALA A 286 14.53 30.19 32.91
C ALA A 286 13.72 31.44 32.48
N GLY A 287 12.93 31.33 31.40
CA GLY A 287 12.03 32.42 31.01
C GLY A 287 10.86 32.62 31.99
N MET A 288 10.35 31.50 32.58
CA MET A 288 9.29 31.56 33.59
C MET A 288 9.72 32.33 34.83
N LEU A 289 10.99 32.16 35.25
CA LEU A 289 11.56 32.99 36.38
C LEU A 289 11.51 34.47 36.09
N SER A 290 11.78 34.85 34.85
CA SER A 290 11.71 36.26 34.43
C SER A 290 10.26 36.76 34.31
N ALA A 291 9.30 35.90 33.94
CA ALA A 291 7.89 36.25 33.80
C ALA A 291 7.12 36.30 35.12
N CYS A 292 7.63 35.65 36.17
CA CYS A 292 7.02 35.55 37.48
C CYS A 292 7.97 35.97 38.61
N PRO A 293 8.55 37.20 38.59
CA PRO A 293 9.58 37.62 39.52
C PRO A 293 9.10 37.70 40.97
N GLU A 294 7.80 37.78 41.20
CA GLU A 294 7.20 37.85 42.54
C GLU A 294 7.11 36.46 43.22
N VAL A 295 7.39 35.38 42.55
CA VAL A 295 7.33 34.02 43.09
C VAL A 295 8.76 33.51 43.32
N ALA A 296 9.01 32.95 44.48
CA ALA A 296 10.34 32.41 44.76
C ALA A 296 10.72 31.30 43.77
N PRO A 297 11.96 31.24 43.27
CA PRO A 297 12.41 30.23 42.30
C PRO A 297 12.17 28.79 42.75
N SER A 298 12.34 28.48 44.04
CA SER A 298 12.04 27.15 44.59
C SER A 298 10.56 26.78 44.45
N THR A 299 9.67 27.73 44.79
CA THR A 299 8.21 27.53 44.65
C THR A 299 7.79 27.32 43.19
N LEU A 300 8.38 28.06 42.26
CA LEU A 300 8.14 27.86 40.84
C LEU A 300 8.63 26.49 40.34
N ARG A 301 9.78 26.04 40.85
CA ARG A 301 10.33 24.72 40.54
C ARG A 301 9.43 23.61 41.05
N ASP A 302 9.04 23.67 42.34
CA ASP A 302 8.14 22.68 42.95
C ASP A 302 6.79 22.63 42.22
N LEU A 303 6.24 23.78 41.81
CA LEU A 303 5.03 23.88 41.02
C LEU A 303 5.22 23.24 39.64
N LEU A 304 6.30 23.57 38.94
CA LEU A 304 6.58 22.96 37.62
C LEU A 304 6.73 21.45 37.72
N GLU A 305 7.51 20.94 38.68
CA GLU A 305 7.68 19.50 38.86
C GLU A 305 6.34 18.82 39.17
N HIS A 306 5.50 19.47 39.98
CA HIS A 306 4.14 18.97 40.21
C HIS A 306 3.31 18.93 38.94
N LEU A 307 3.31 19.99 38.10
CA LEU A 307 2.58 20.03 36.82
C LEU A 307 3.11 18.99 35.82
N VAL A 308 4.41 18.74 35.76
CA VAL A 308 5.05 17.71 34.94
C VAL A 308 4.67 16.32 35.46
N SER A 309 4.72 16.07 36.78
CA SER A 309 4.33 14.79 37.36
C SER A 309 2.87 14.44 37.09
N LYS A 310 1.99 15.44 37.03
CA LYS A 310 0.57 15.29 36.66
C LYS A 310 0.32 15.23 35.16
N ARG A 311 1.38 15.30 34.35
CA ARG A 311 1.28 15.35 32.90
C ARG A 311 0.44 16.53 32.35
N ILE A 312 0.29 17.60 33.14
CA ILE A 312 -0.36 18.84 32.72
C ILE A 312 0.60 19.65 31.85
N VAL A 313 1.90 19.63 32.17
CA VAL A 313 2.96 20.25 31.40
C VAL A 313 3.92 19.16 30.90
N ARG A 314 4.34 19.26 29.66
CA ARG A 314 5.44 18.48 29.08
C ARG A 314 6.71 19.32 29.09
N ARG A 315 7.85 18.67 29.28
CA ARG A 315 9.17 19.27 29.23
C ARG A 315 10.03 18.47 28.24
N GLY A 316 10.62 19.15 27.28
CA GLY A 316 11.53 18.55 26.32
C GLY A 316 11.28 18.97 24.88
N TRP A 317 12.30 18.74 24.06
CA TRP A 317 12.23 19.01 22.63
C TRP A 317 11.35 18.01 21.92
N GLN A 318 10.82 18.44 20.77
CA GLN A 318 10.06 17.63 19.84
C GLN A 318 10.51 17.93 18.41
N VAL A 319 10.46 16.94 17.55
CA VAL A 319 10.74 17.08 16.12
C VAL A 319 9.55 16.56 15.34
N SER A 320 9.07 17.37 14.41
CA SER A 320 7.96 17.01 13.54
C SER A 320 8.35 15.84 12.62
N PRO A 321 7.47 14.86 12.40
CA PRO A 321 7.66 13.87 11.33
C PRO A 321 7.63 14.49 9.93
N ARG A 322 7.21 15.76 9.81
CA ARG A 322 7.25 16.55 8.56
C ARG A 322 8.55 17.34 8.39
N GLU A 323 9.46 17.25 9.37
CA GLU A 323 10.77 17.91 9.32
C GLU A 323 11.73 17.17 8.38
N ARG A 324 12.13 17.83 7.31
CA ARG A 324 13.03 17.25 6.29
C ARG A 324 14.47 17.09 6.76
N SER A 325 14.90 17.92 7.70
CA SER A 325 16.27 17.94 8.23
C SER A 325 16.27 17.78 9.75
N PRO A 326 15.77 16.62 10.28
CA PRO A 326 15.54 16.47 11.72
C PRO A 326 16.81 16.58 12.54
N ILE A 327 17.95 16.13 12.05
CA ILE A 327 19.25 16.26 12.74
C ILE A 327 19.65 17.72 12.86
N ALA A 328 19.58 18.49 11.79
CA ALA A 328 19.89 19.92 11.80
C ALA A 328 18.91 20.70 12.73
N ARG A 329 17.64 20.28 12.78
CA ARG A 329 16.67 20.85 13.73
C ARG A 329 17.07 20.57 15.18
N LEU A 330 17.45 19.35 15.50
CA LEU A 330 17.94 18.97 16.85
C LEU A 330 19.19 19.75 17.25
N GLN A 331 20.15 19.89 16.34
CA GLN A 331 21.36 20.68 16.56
C GLN A 331 21.02 22.14 16.92
N ARG A 332 20.12 22.74 16.14
CA ARG A 332 19.64 24.12 16.42
C ARG A 332 18.94 24.20 17.77
N CYS A 333 18.07 23.27 18.11
CA CYS A 333 17.38 23.24 19.40
C CYS A 333 18.37 23.27 20.59
N LEU A 334 19.45 22.46 20.52
CA LEU A 334 20.48 22.44 21.57
C LEU A 334 21.28 23.72 21.66
N VAL A 335 21.59 24.36 20.53
CA VAL A 335 22.29 25.67 20.48
C VAL A 335 21.40 26.77 21.04
N ASP A 336 20.18 26.88 20.56
CA ASP A 336 19.21 27.93 20.96
C ASP A 336 18.90 27.84 22.45
N ALA A 337 18.79 26.63 23.00
CA ALA A 337 18.58 26.40 24.42
C ALA A 337 19.82 26.72 25.28
N GLN A 338 21.01 26.94 24.68
CA GLN A 338 22.26 27.18 25.38
C GLN A 338 22.52 26.14 26.51
N VAL A 339 22.32 24.85 26.20
CA VAL A 339 22.61 23.77 27.16
C VAL A 339 24.08 23.79 27.60
N SER A 340 24.41 23.07 28.65
CA SER A 340 25.80 23.01 29.17
C SER A 340 26.77 22.56 28.07
N ALA A 341 27.97 23.17 28.06
CA ALA A 341 28.93 23.00 27.00
C ALA A 341 29.29 21.52 26.75
N ASP A 342 29.52 20.76 27.82
CA ASP A 342 29.88 19.34 27.74
C ASP A 342 28.76 18.50 27.09
N PHE A 343 27.52 18.69 27.52
CA PHE A 343 26.36 17.97 26.94
C PHE A 343 26.11 18.42 25.50
N GLY A 344 26.11 19.73 25.26
CA GLY A 344 25.89 20.29 23.92
C GLY A 344 26.94 19.81 22.92
N LEU A 345 28.21 19.86 23.25
CA LEU A 345 29.31 19.41 22.38
C LEU A 345 29.22 17.89 22.12
N ALA A 346 28.96 17.09 23.15
CA ALA A 346 28.84 15.63 23.00
C ALA A 346 27.70 15.26 22.04
N TRP A 347 26.53 15.89 22.17
CA TRP A 347 25.41 15.60 21.29
C TRP A 347 25.57 16.20 19.89
N GLN A 348 26.17 17.39 19.78
CA GLN A 348 26.50 18.01 18.47
C GLN A 348 27.42 17.09 17.67
N SER A 349 28.52 16.60 18.29
CA SER A 349 29.43 15.68 17.64
C SER A 349 28.75 14.37 17.21
N ARG A 350 27.89 13.82 18.07
CA ARG A 350 27.14 12.59 17.76
C ARG A 350 26.14 12.79 16.62
N LEU A 351 25.38 13.88 16.66
CA LEU A 351 24.44 14.22 15.59
C LEU A 351 25.13 14.49 14.25
N GLU A 352 26.29 15.15 14.28
CA GLU A 352 27.12 15.38 13.10
C GLU A 352 27.67 14.07 12.52
N ALA A 353 28.12 13.14 13.37
CA ALA A 353 28.58 11.82 12.95
C ALA A 353 27.45 11.00 12.33
N LEU A 354 26.25 11.02 12.91
CA LEU A 354 25.06 10.36 12.33
C LEU A 354 24.72 10.92 10.95
N GLU A 355 24.71 12.25 10.81
CA GLU A 355 24.44 12.92 9.53
C GLU A 355 25.55 12.68 8.51
N GLY A 356 26.81 12.56 8.95
CA GLY A 356 27.94 12.17 8.11
C GLY A 356 27.75 10.77 7.54
N LEU A 357 27.44 9.79 8.37
CA LEU A 357 27.18 8.41 7.94
C LEU A 357 25.95 8.31 7.03
N ARG A 358 24.88 9.08 7.26
CA ARG A 358 23.74 9.12 6.35
C ARG A 358 24.12 9.65 4.98
N ARG A 359 24.94 10.71 4.90
CA ARG A 359 25.45 11.26 3.63
C ARG A 359 26.35 10.29 2.91
N ASP A 360 27.25 9.63 3.65
CA ASP A 360 28.13 8.63 3.07
C ASP A 360 27.34 7.41 2.56
N TYR A 361 26.31 6.98 3.30
CA TYR A 361 25.38 5.93 2.85
C TYR A 361 24.70 6.30 1.53
N ALA A 362 24.24 7.54 1.39
CA ALA A 362 23.55 8.01 0.18
C ALA A 362 24.39 7.90 -1.10
N HIS A 363 25.70 8.06 -0.99
CA HIS A 363 26.63 8.10 -2.13
C HIS A 363 27.58 6.89 -2.20
N GLY A 364 27.55 6.03 -1.19
CA GLY A 364 28.44 4.87 -1.10
C GLY A 364 28.04 3.73 -2.03
N ASP A 365 29.04 2.92 -2.41
CA ASP A 365 28.81 1.59 -2.96
C ASP A 365 28.28 0.63 -1.87
N LEU A 366 27.97 -0.60 -2.24
CA LEU A 366 27.41 -1.60 -1.34
C LEU A 366 28.28 -1.86 -0.10
N MET A 367 29.61 -1.86 -0.26
CA MET A 367 30.53 -2.04 0.86
C MET A 367 30.46 -0.85 1.80
N ARG A 368 30.56 0.37 1.28
CA ARG A 368 30.45 1.59 2.07
C ARG A 368 29.08 1.75 2.74
N ARG A 369 28.00 1.40 2.05
CA ARG A 369 26.64 1.37 2.63
C ARG A 369 26.54 0.40 3.81
N THR A 370 27.19 -0.76 3.72
CA THR A 370 27.21 -1.73 4.81
C THR A 370 27.94 -1.16 6.04
N GLU A 371 29.13 -0.58 5.83
CA GLU A 371 29.88 0.08 6.90
C GLU A 371 29.10 1.23 7.54
N CYS A 372 28.43 2.07 6.73
CA CYS A 372 27.62 3.17 7.22
C CYS A 372 26.44 2.67 8.05
N LEU A 373 25.76 1.60 7.63
CA LEU A 373 24.64 1.02 8.36
C LEU A 373 25.08 0.46 9.72
N GLU A 374 26.22 -0.23 9.75
CA GLU A 374 26.83 -0.73 10.98
C GLU A 374 27.23 0.43 11.91
N GLY A 375 27.86 1.47 11.37
CA GLY A 375 28.22 2.67 12.12
C GLY A 375 27.01 3.42 12.67
N LEU A 376 25.94 3.55 11.89
CA LEU A 376 24.68 4.13 12.35
C LEU A 376 24.09 3.33 13.51
N ASN A 377 24.03 2.01 13.39
CA ASN A 377 23.52 1.15 14.45
C ASN A 377 24.37 1.26 15.72
N GLN A 378 25.70 1.31 15.59
CA GLN A 378 26.60 1.49 16.71
C GLN A 378 26.39 2.83 17.41
N LEU A 379 26.41 3.95 16.68
CA LEU A 379 26.24 5.30 17.26
C LEU A 379 24.87 5.47 17.91
N LEU A 380 23.82 4.91 17.30
CA LEU A 380 22.46 4.95 17.89
C LEU A 380 22.42 4.11 19.18
N GLY A 381 23.03 2.94 19.20
CA GLY A 381 23.14 2.10 20.38
C GLY A 381 23.93 2.78 21.51
N GLU A 382 25.06 3.42 21.20
CA GLU A 382 25.85 4.22 22.14
C GLU A 382 25.07 5.45 22.67
N ALA A 383 24.16 5.99 21.87
CA ALA A 383 23.24 7.03 22.30
C ALA A 383 22.12 6.52 23.21
N GLY A 384 21.97 5.21 23.37
CA GLY A 384 20.93 4.55 24.15
C GLY A 384 19.62 4.38 23.38
N VAL A 385 19.64 4.49 22.05
CA VAL A 385 18.47 4.25 21.20
C VAL A 385 18.22 2.76 21.08
N ASP A 386 17.03 2.31 21.45
CA ASP A 386 16.60 0.94 21.22
C ASP A 386 16.33 0.73 19.71
N LEU A 387 17.08 -0.19 19.12
CA LEU A 387 16.96 -0.54 17.71
C LEU A 387 16.02 -1.72 17.47
N SER A 388 15.44 -2.32 18.53
CA SER A 388 14.49 -3.41 18.40
C SER A 388 13.19 -2.91 17.75
N ARG A 389 12.64 -3.72 16.85
CA ARG A 389 11.33 -3.48 16.23
C ARG A 389 10.55 -4.77 16.11
N GLU A 390 9.23 -4.66 16.19
CA GLU A 390 8.34 -5.78 15.95
C GLU A 390 8.48 -6.27 14.50
N THR A 391 8.64 -7.58 14.34
CA THR A 391 8.71 -8.22 13.04
C THR A 391 7.31 -8.40 12.47
N GLY A 392 7.11 -8.05 11.19
CA GLY A 392 5.89 -8.40 10.45
C GLY A 392 5.01 -7.23 10.00
N ALA A 393 5.26 -6.00 10.44
CA ALA A 393 4.53 -4.85 9.90
C ALA A 393 4.99 -4.53 8.47
N MET A 394 4.04 -4.49 7.53
CA MET A 394 4.27 -4.02 6.15
C MET A 394 4.66 -2.54 6.18
N TYR A 395 5.64 -2.13 5.40
CA TYR A 395 6.12 -0.74 5.26
C TYR A 395 6.81 -0.13 6.49
N VAL A 396 7.12 -0.89 7.49
CA VAL A 396 7.94 -0.42 8.62
C VAL A 396 9.41 -0.60 8.28
N GLY A 397 10.13 0.51 8.18
CA GLY A 397 11.58 0.48 7.97
C GLY A 397 12.29 -0.28 9.08
N ARG A 398 13.06 -1.29 8.69
CA ARG A 398 13.83 -2.13 9.64
C ARG A 398 15.16 -1.52 10.00
N TYR A 399 15.59 -0.54 9.22
CA TYR A 399 16.91 0.09 9.30
C TYR A 399 16.77 1.55 9.70
N PRO A 400 17.83 2.17 10.21
CA PRO A 400 17.78 3.56 10.66
C PRO A 400 17.50 4.57 9.56
N VAL A 401 17.75 4.20 8.31
CA VAL A 401 17.59 5.06 7.13
C VAL A 401 16.77 4.36 6.06
N TYR A 402 16.08 5.14 5.22
CA TYR A 402 15.42 4.69 4.02
C TYR A 402 15.80 5.59 2.83
N GLU A 403 15.59 5.11 1.63
CA GLU A 403 15.93 5.82 0.39
C GLU A 403 14.71 5.86 -0.54
N ASP A 404 14.45 7.04 -1.09
CA ASP A 404 13.52 7.24 -2.20
C ASP A 404 14.29 7.74 -3.42
N CYS A 405 13.85 7.31 -4.62
CA CYS A 405 14.53 7.61 -5.86
C CYS A 405 13.56 8.13 -6.93
N SER A 406 14.02 9.07 -7.73
CA SER A 406 13.32 9.45 -8.96
C SER A 406 13.99 8.84 -10.20
N ARG A 407 13.14 8.39 -11.14
CA ARG A 407 13.57 7.88 -12.44
C ARG A 407 14.01 9.04 -13.33
N ASN A 408 15.04 8.84 -14.13
CA ASN A 408 15.56 9.86 -15.04
C ASN A 408 14.79 9.90 -16.36
N ILE A 409 13.53 10.24 -16.27
CA ILE A 409 12.64 10.45 -17.41
C ILE A 409 11.86 11.75 -17.24
N ASP A 410 11.56 12.41 -18.35
CA ASP A 410 10.54 13.45 -18.45
C ASP A 410 9.37 12.89 -19.27
N ILE A 411 8.17 12.96 -18.70
CA ILE A 411 6.95 12.38 -19.27
C ILE A 411 5.84 13.42 -19.35
N SER A 412 5.19 13.50 -20.50
CA SER A 412 3.94 14.24 -20.66
C SER A 412 2.94 13.45 -21.49
N LEU A 413 1.66 13.61 -21.15
CA LEU A 413 0.54 13.03 -21.88
C LEU A 413 -0.25 14.14 -22.54
N GLY A 414 -0.67 13.92 -23.82
CA GLY A 414 -1.35 14.94 -24.60
C GLY A 414 -2.80 15.16 -24.21
N GLN A 415 -3.39 16.21 -24.80
CA GLN A 415 -4.78 16.62 -24.56
C GLN A 415 -5.79 15.52 -24.89
N ALA A 416 -5.58 14.77 -25.98
CA ALA A 416 -6.48 13.67 -26.33
C ALA A 416 -6.54 12.60 -25.24
N MET A 417 -5.38 12.31 -24.63
CA MET A 417 -5.29 11.37 -23.52
C MET A 417 -5.98 11.89 -22.26
N LEU A 418 -5.80 13.17 -21.92
CA LEU A 418 -6.50 13.80 -20.79
C LEU A 418 -8.02 13.76 -20.99
N SER A 419 -8.50 14.11 -22.19
CA SER A 419 -9.93 14.07 -22.49
C SER A 419 -10.51 12.67 -22.32
N GLN A 420 -9.82 11.65 -22.83
CA GLN A 420 -10.25 10.27 -22.70
C GLN A 420 -10.21 9.77 -21.24
N VAL A 421 -9.17 10.09 -20.51
CA VAL A 421 -9.06 9.76 -19.06
C VAL A 421 -10.23 10.40 -18.31
N ASN A 422 -10.56 11.66 -18.56
CA ASN A 422 -11.68 12.31 -17.92
C ASN A 422 -13.03 11.70 -18.33
N GLU A 423 -13.25 11.44 -19.61
CA GLU A 423 -14.51 10.88 -20.12
C GLU A 423 -14.79 9.48 -19.60
N GLU A 424 -13.76 8.61 -19.60
CA GLU A 424 -13.93 7.19 -19.31
C GLU A 424 -13.74 6.84 -17.82
N LEU A 425 -12.99 7.65 -17.03
CA LEU A 425 -12.78 7.38 -15.60
C LEU A 425 -13.68 8.20 -14.68
N ALA A 426 -14.18 9.37 -15.09
CA ALA A 426 -15.08 10.15 -14.24
C ALA A 426 -16.35 9.39 -13.80
N PRO A 427 -16.97 8.54 -14.65
CA PRO A 427 -18.09 7.70 -14.20
C PRO A 427 -17.72 6.76 -13.06
N LEU A 428 -16.53 6.14 -13.10
CA LEU A 428 -16.03 5.29 -12.01
C LEU A 428 -15.79 6.10 -10.73
N MET A 429 -15.26 7.31 -10.85
CA MET A 429 -15.06 8.18 -9.68
C MET A 429 -16.38 8.58 -9.03
N ARG A 430 -17.48 8.68 -9.78
CA ARG A 430 -18.82 8.92 -9.23
C ARG A 430 -19.35 7.75 -8.39
N ILE A 431 -19.01 6.52 -8.76
CA ILE A 431 -19.33 5.35 -7.92
C ILE A 431 -18.57 5.45 -6.58
N ASN A 432 -17.29 5.83 -6.63
CA ASN A 432 -16.50 6.04 -5.42
C ASN A 432 -17.00 7.23 -4.58
N GLN A 433 -17.52 8.28 -5.22
CA GLN A 433 -18.18 9.40 -4.54
C GLN A 433 -19.41 8.93 -3.75
N TRP A 434 -20.28 8.13 -4.40
CA TRP A 434 -21.41 7.51 -3.70
C TRP A 434 -20.93 6.66 -2.52
N LEU A 435 -19.91 5.83 -2.72
CA LEU A 435 -19.37 4.96 -1.69
C LEU A 435 -18.89 5.75 -0.47
N ILE A 436 -18.13 6.83 -0.66
CA ILE A 436 -17.66 7.66 0.45
C ILE A 436 -18.82 8.38 1.16
N LYS A 437 -19.81 8.86 0.42
CA LYS A 437 -21.01 9.46 1.00
C LYS A 437 -21.81 8.42 1.81
N ALA A 438 -21.95 7.20 1.33
CA ALA A 438 -22.60 6.10 2.03
C ALA A 438 -21.89 5.73 3.33
N ILE A 439 -20.57 5.55 3.27
CA ILE A 439 -19.75 5.30 4.45
C ILE A 439 -19.92 6.43 5.48
N ALA A 440 -19.83 7.66 5.03
CA ALA A 440 -19.93 8.82 5.91
C ALA A 440 -21.31 8.97 6.53
N HIS A 441 -22.37 8.68 5.77
CA HIS A 441 -23.74 8.67 6.27
C HIS A 441 -23.90 7.65 7.40
N GLU A 442 -23.51 6.40 7.17
CA GLU A 442 -23.63 5.33 8.14
C GLU A 442 -22.78 5.57 9.40
N LEU A 443 -21.56 6.09 9.24
CA LEU A 443 -20.72 6.49 10.36
C LEU A 443 -21.32 7.65 11.14
N ASN A 444 -21.90 8.65 10.47
CA ASN A 444 -22.55 9.77 11.11
C ASN A 444 -23.69 9.31 12.02
N GLU A 445 -24.58 8.44 11.52
CA GLU A 445 -25.68 7.90 12.31
C GLU A 445 -25.18 7.13 13.54
N ALA A 446 -24.21 6.24 13.35
CA ALA A 446 -23.62 5.48 14.46
C ALA A 446 -22.92 6.39 15.50
N PHE A 447 -22.25 7.44 15.05
CA PHE A 447 -21.59 8.39 15.95
C PHE A 447 -22.58 9.28 16.69
N ILE A 448 -23.70 9.64 16.04
CA ILE A 448 -24.79 10.37 16.69
C ILE A 448 -25.39 9.54 17.84
N GLU A 449 -25.64 8.24 17.64
CA GLU A 449 -26.16 7.37 18.70
C GLU A 449 -25.25 7.38 19.95
N VAL A 450 -23.94 7.29 19.75
CA VAL A 450 -22.96 7.35 20.84
C VAL A 450 -22.92 8.73 21.48
N TRP A 451 -23.00 9.80 20.69
CA TRP A 451 -23.04 11.17 21.17
C TRP A 451 -24.29 11.43 22.00
N GLU A 452 -25.46 10.98 21.56
CA GLU A 452 -26.75 11.12 22.31
C GLU A 452 -26.68 10.41 23.65
N GLN A 453 -26.13 9.23 23.73
CA GLN A 453 -25.92 8.52 24.99
C GLN A 453 -25.03 9.33 25.95
N ARG A 454 -23.96 9.96 25.45
CA ARG A 454 -23.08 10.82 26.25
C ARG A 454 -23.79 12.12 26.68
N GLN A 455 -24.51 12.75 25.77
CA GLN A 455 -25.26 13.98 26.05
C GLN A 455 -26.35 13.75 27.10
N THR A 456 -27.02 12.59 27.04
CA THR A 456 -28.04 12.22 28.02
C THR A 456 -27.43 12.02 29.42
N ALA A 457 -26.23 11.50 29.51
CA ALA A 457 -25.50 11.29 30.76
C ALA A 457 -25.05 12.63 31.40
N SER A 458 -24.90 13.72 30.59
CA SER A 458 -24.44 15.05 31.04
C SER A 458 -25.13 16.16 30.24
N PRO A 459 -26.45 16.39 30.44
CA PRO A 459 -27.28 17.27 29.60
C PRO A 459 -26.80 18.73 29.53
N ASP A 460 -26.20 19.21 30.60
CA ASP A 460 -25.81 20.61 30.74
C ASP A 460 -24.39 20.92 30.26
N GLN A 461 -23.68 19.92 29.74
CA GLN A 461 -22.30 20.08 29.27
C GLN A 461 -22.11 19.58 27.82
N PRO A 462 -21.39 20.33 26.98
CA PRO A 462 -21.02 19.82 25.66
C PRO A 462 -20.13 18.58 25.78
N VAL A 463 -20.33 17.62 24.89
CA VAL A 463 -19.55 16.37 24.89
C VAL A 463 -18.10 16.68 24.50
N ASP A 464 -17.14 16.26 25.31
CA ASP A 464 -15.72 16.38 24.98
C ASP A 464 -15.36 15.49 23.79
N PHE A 465 -14.59 16.04 22.85
CA PHE A 465 -14.08 15.28 21.70
C PHE A 465 -13.28 14.04 22.13
N LEU A 466 -12.40 14.19 23.13
CA LEU A 466 -11.60 13.07 23.64
C LEU A 466 -12.44 11.99 24.32
N ASP A 467 -13.51 12.39 25.03
CA ASP A 467 -14.43 11.43 25.65
C ASP A 467 -15.21 10.67 24.59
N LEU A 468 -15.67 11.36 23.56
CA LEU A 468 -16.36 10.73 22.43
C LEU A 468 -15.43 9.74 21.71
N LEU A 469 -14.18 10.15 21.39
CA LEU A 469 -13.22 9.25 20.75
C LEU A 469 -12.92 8.00 21.57
N ASN A 470 -12.71 8.16 22.87
CA ASN A 470 -12.47 7.02 23.77
C ASN A 470 -13.66 6.06 23.84
N THR A 471 -14.87 6.57 23.63
CA THR A 471 -16.08 5.74 23.59
C THR A 471 -16.25 5.06 22.25
N LEU A 472 -15.95 5.74 21.15
CA LEU A 472 -16.05 5.21 19.80
C LEU A 472 -14.97 4.15 19.49
N ALA A 473 -13.73 4.37 19.93
CA ALA A 473 -12.59 3.52 19.57
C ALA A 473 -12.82 2.01 19.76
N PRO A 474 -13.37 1.50 20.90
CA PRO A 474 -13.62 0.08 21.07
C PRO A 474 -14.80 -0.44 20.22
N LEU A 475 -15.68 0.43 19.73
CA LEU A 475 -16.85 0.06 18.93
C LEU A 475 -16.53 -0.02 17.43
N LEU A 476 -15.50 0.72 16.98
CA LEU A 476 -15.17 0.85 15.56
C LEU A 476 -14.90 -0.48 14.85
N PRO A 477 -14.14 -1.46 15.40
CA PRO A 477 -13.88 -2.70 14.67
C PRO A 477 -15.14 -3.47 14.30
N ALA A 478 -16.12 -3.56 15.22
CA ALA A 478 -17.38 -4.25 14.96
C ALA A 478 -18.27 -3.45 13.99
N LEU A 479 -18.30 -2.13 14.12
CA LEU A 479 -19.02 -1.23 13.22
C LEU A 479 -18.46 -1.31 11.80
N GLU A 480 -17.16 -1.21 11.64
CA GLU A 480 -16.48 -1.29 10.34
C GLU A 480 -16.72 -2.64 9.65
N ALA A 481 -16.61 -3.75 10.40
CA ALA A 481 -16.89 -5.09 9.87
C ALA A 481 -18.33 -5.22 9.34
N ARG A 482 -19.31 -4.69 10.08
CA ARG A 482 -20.73 -4.65 9.67
C ARG A 482 -20.92 -3.81 8.41
N LEU A 483 -20.36 -2.60 8.39
CA LEU A 483 -20.49 -1.68 7.25
C LEU A 483 -19.83 -2.21 5.99
N ILE A 484 -18.69 -2.89 6.09
CA ILE A 484 -18.06 -3.55 4.95
C ILE A 484 -19.01 -4.55 4.33
N LEU A 485 -19.61 -5.43 5.13
CA LEU A 485 -20.52 -6.46 4.62
C LEU A 485 -21.79 -5.86 3.98
N ASP A 486 -22.40 -4.88 4.63
CA ASP A 486 -23.62 -4.24 4.13
C ASP A 486 -23.39 -3.47 2.83
N LEU A 487 -22.37 -2.61 2.78
CA LEU A 487 -22.06 -1.80 1.60
C LEU A 487 -21.52 -2.65 0.44
N GLU A 488 -20.75 -3.70 0.72
CA GLU A 488 -20.32 -4.66 -0.29
C GLU A 488 -21.51 -5.38 -0.91
N GLN A 489 -22.48 -5.81 -0.12
CA GLN A 489 -23.69 -6.46 -0.62
C GLN A 489 -24.56 -5.52 -1.46
N ARG A 490 -24.70 -4.24 -1.08
CA ARG A 490 -25.42 -3.22 -1.86
C ARG A 490 -24.76 -3.02 -3.23
N LEU A 491 -23.44 -2.83 -3.26
CA LEU A 491 -22.69 -2.69 -4.50
C LEU A 491 -22.81 -3.93 -5.39
N GLU A 492 -22.68 -5.11 -4.82
CA GLU A 492 -22.79 -6.39 -5.55
C GLU A 492 -24.20 -6.58 -6.14
N THR A 493 -25.23 -6.26 -5.37
CA THR A 493 -26.63 -6.33 -5.84
C THR A 493 -26.87 -5.38 -7.01
N ALA A 494 -26.41 -4.14 -6.89
CA ALA A 494 -26.57 -3.14 -7.96
C ALA A 494 -25.79 -3.54 -9.22
N TRP A 495 -24.55 -4.00 -9.08
CA TRP A 495 -23.77 -4.51 -10.20
C TRP A 495 -24.41 -5.73 -10.86
N THR A 496 -24.93 -6.68 -10.10
CA THR A 496 -25.63 -7.85 -10.63
C THR A 496 -26.84 -7.42 -11.48
N GLN A 497 -27.62 -6.43 -11.02
CA GLN A 497 -28.77 -5.89 -11.77
C GLN A 497 -28.35 -5.16 -13.06
N VAL A 498 -27.18 -4.58 -13.12
CA VAL A 498 -26.66 -3.97 -14.35
C VAL A 498 -26.14 -5.05 -15.29
N LEU A 499 -25.33 -5.97 -14.76
CA LEU A 499 -24.59 -6.95 -15.56
C LEU A 499 -25.46 -8.11 -16.10
N GLN A 500 -26.64 -8.38 -15.53
CA GLN A 500 -27.56 -9.40 -16.00
C GLN A 500 -28.11 -9.14 -17.41
N ASP A 501 -28.11 -7.88 -17.85
CA ASP A 501 -28.59 -7.50 -19.17
C ASP A 501 -27.57 -7.77 -20.29
N PHE A 502 -26.34 -8.14 -19.91
CA PHE A 502 -25.27 -8.46 -20.85
C PHE A 502 -25.19 -9.97 -21.09
N PRO A 503 -24.91 -10.41 -22.32
CA PRO A 503 -24.77 -11.84 -22.65
C PRO A 503 -23.63 -12.47 -21.83
N ASP A 504 -23.70 -13.80 -21.70
CA ASP A 504 -22.61 -14.59 -21.09
C ASP A 504 -21.43 -14.65 -22.08
N HIS A 505 -20.64 -13.59 -22.08
CA HIS A 505 -19.46 -13.41 -22.90
C HIS A 505 -18.30 -13.01 -21.97
N PRO A 506 -17.05 -13.42 -22.24
CA PRO A 506 -15.91 -13.11 -21.38
C PRO A 506 -15.65 -11.62 -21.14
N GLU A 507 -16.26 -10.76 -21.96
CA GLU A 507 -16.11 -9.31 -21.89
C GLU A 507 -17.47 -8.62 -21.85
N VAL A 508 -17.59 -7.61 -21.01
CA VAL A 508 -18.76 -6.73 -20.89
C VAL A 508 -18.35 -5.35 -21.33
N GLN A 509 -19.03 -4.79 -22.32
CA GLN A 509 -18.82 -3.43 -22.80
C GLN A 509 -19.92 -2.53 -22.24
N LEU A 510 -19.60 -1.72 -21.25
CA LEU A 510 -20.50 -0.73 -20.65
C LEU A 510 -20.51 0.57 -21.45
N CYS A 511 -21.59 1.33 -21.28
CA CYS A 511 -21.65 2.73 -21.65
C CYS A 511 -21.91 3.62 -20.42
N ALA A 512 -21.82 4.93 -20.58
CA ALA A 512 -22.05 5.87 -19.49
C ALA A 512 -23.46 5.72 -18.86
N ALA A 513 -24.48 5.36 -19.65
CA ALA A 513 -25.83 5.14 -19.14
C ALA A 513 -25.92 3.93 -18.18
N ASP A 514 -25.10 2.92 -18.35
CA ASP A 514 -25.05 1.76 -17.43
C ASP A 514 -24.52 2.16 -16.06
N ILE A 515 -23.54 3.05 -16.03
CA ILE A 515 -23.00 3.61 -14.77
C ILE A 515 -24.02 4.53 -14.10
N GLU A 516 -24.75 5.35 -14.88
CA GLU A 516 -25.84 6.17 -14.33
C GLU A 516 -26.96 5.30 -13.73
N ARG A 517 -27.30 4.20 -14.38
CA ARG A 517 -28.24 3.21 -13.87
C ARG A 517 -27.73 2.59 -12.57
N LEU A 518 -26.46 2.23 -12.50
CA LEU A 518 -25.83 1.69 -11.28
C LEU A 518 -25.98 2.68 -10.12
N ILE A 519 -25.61 3.95 -10.35
CA ILE A 519 -25.69 5.01 -9.32
C ILE A 519 -27.16 5.23 -8.91
N THR A 520 -28.10 5.15 -9.85
CA THR A 520 -29.52 5.25 -9.56
C THR A 520 -30.00 4.10 -8.67
N LEU A 521 -29.61 2.88 -8.96
CA LEU A 521 -29.92 1.70 -8.15
C LEU A 521 -29.38 1.84 -6.73
N LEU A 522 -28.13 2.28 -6.59
CA LEU A 522 -27.47 2.52 -5.31
C LEU A 522 -28.20 3.60 -4.49
N ASN A 523 -28.60 4.73 -5.12
CA ASN A 523 -29.35 5.79 -4.44
C ASN A 523 -30.81 5.41 -4.13
N ASN A 524 -31.42 4.50 -4.88
CA ASN A 524 -32.75 3.98 -4.56
C ASN A 524 -32.70 3.10 -3.28
N ASP A 525 -31.59 2.42 -3.05
CA ASP A 525 -31.38 1.57 -1.87
C ASP A 525 -30.91 2.41 -0.66
N LEU A 526 -29.91 3.26 -0.85
CA LEU A 526 -29.38 4.20 0.13
C LEU A 526 -29.14 5.57 -0.51
N ASN A 527 -30.08 6.50 -0.29
CA ASN A 527 -30.02 7.83 -0.88
C ASN A 527 -29.06 8.75 -0.12
N VAL A 528 -27.88 8.94 -0.70
CA VAL A 528 -26.84 9.84 -0.16
C VAL A 528 -26.53 11.01 -1.09
N ALA A 529 -27.36 11.27 -2.10
CA ALA A 529 -27.12 12.32 -3.10
C ALA A 529 -26.91 13.70 -2.49
N GLY A 530 -27.69 14.06 -1.46
CA GLY A 530 -27.57 15.33 -0.73
C GLY A 530 -26.62 15.31 0.48
N PHE A 531 -25.92 14.18 0.72
CA PHE A 531 -25.02 14.07 1.85
C PHE A 531 -23.62 14.53 1.46
N GLU A 532 -23.29 15.78 1.77
CA GLU A 532 -21.97 16.33 1.49
C GLU A 532 -20.99 16.00 2.61
N VAL A 533 -19.83 15.48 2.25
CA VAL A 533 -18.76 15.14 3.19
C VAL A 533 -17.40 15.37 2.54
N PHE A 534 -16.48 15.85 3.35
CA PHE A 534 -15.08 15.95 2.95
C PHE A 534 -14.53 14.58 2.52
N GLY A 535 -13.84 14.54 1.39
CA GLY A 535 -13.32 13.31 0.80
C GLY A 535 -14.23 12.70 -0.26
N SER A 536 -15.52 13.11 -0.35
CA SER A 536 -16.35 12.72 -1.49
C SER A 536 -16.01 13.46 -2.79
N ASP A 537 -15.24 14.51 -2.68
CA ASP A 537 -14.95 15.44 -3.78
C ASP A 537 -13.65 15.12 -4.52
N TYR A 538 -12.91 14.12 -4.08
CA TYR A 538 -11.68 13.69 -4.74
C TYR A 538 -11.39 12.20 -4.54
N HIS A 539 -10.93 11.56 -5.62
CA HIS A 539 -10.52 10.16 -5.64
C HIS A 539 -9.31 9.99 -6.56
N SER A 540 -8.48 9.02 -6.29
CA SER A 540 -7.26 8.79 -7.09
C SER A 540 -7.22 7.36 -7.61
N PRO A 541 -7.42 7.16 -8.92
CA PRO A 541 -7.16 5.88 -9.55
C PRO A 541 -5.67 5.71 -9.86
N ASP A 542 -5.18 4.48 -9.74
CA ASP A 542 -3.98 4.04 -10.40
C ASP A 542 -4.33 3.63 -11.83
N ILE A 543 -3.63 4.17 -12.81
CA ILE A 543 -3.88 3.99 -14.23
C ILE A 543 -2.68 3.27 -14.84
N LEU A 544 -2.91 2.11 -15.44
CA LEU A 544 -1.92 1.43 -16.24
C LEU A 544 -2.24 1.66 -17.71
N LEU A 545 -1.24 2.00 -18.49
CA LEU A 545 -1.36 2.20 -19.92
C LEU A 545 -0.78 0.98 -20.64
N SER A 546 -1.57 0.40 -21.53
CA SER A 546 -1.22 -0.80 -22.30
C SER A 546 -0.97 -0.40 -23.74
N SER A 547 0.25 -0.58 -24.22
CA SER A 547 0.64 -0.39 -25.63
C SER A 547 1.94 -1.13 -25.92
N ALA A 548 2.13 -1.55 -27.15
CA ALA A 548 3.35 -2.26 -27.55
C ALA A 548 4.60 -1.37 -27.58
N SER A 549 4.45 -0.06 -27.77
CA SER A 549 5.55 0.93 -27.77
C SER A 549 5.00 2.36 -27.67
N VAL A 550 5.89 3.34 -27.48
CA VAL A 550 5.57 4.78 -27.54
C VAL A 550 5.00 5.16 -28.91
N GLU A 551 5.53 4.61 -29.99
CA GLU A 551 5.05 4.88 -31.36
C GLU A 551 3.66 4.27 -31.58
N ALA A 552 3.40 3.06 -31.10
CA ALA A 552 2.06 2.46 -31.14
C ALA A 552 1.07 3.28 -30.32
N PHE A 553 1.48 3.72 -29.15
CA PHE A 553 0.69 4.59 -28.29
C PHE A 553 0.29 5.89 -29.03
N ASN A 554 1.23 6.54 -29.71
CA ASN A 554 1.00 7.78 -30.42
C ASN A 554 0.14 7.59 -31.69
N ARG A 555 0.09 6.38 -32.26
CA ARG A 555 -0.87 6.04 -33.33
C ARG A 555 -2.28 5.75 -32.82
N GLY A 556 -2.50 5.72 -31.50
CA GLY A 556 -3.77 5.40 -30.89
C GLY A 556 -3.98 3.91 -30.54
N ASP A 557 -2.92 3.10 -30.66
CA ASP A 557 -2.95 1.67 -30.31
C ASP A 557 -2.61 1.51 -28.82
N TYR A 558 -3.57 1.85 -27.96
CA TYR A 558 -3.41 1.71 -26.52
C TYR A 558 -4.75 1.43 -25.83
N GLN A 559 -4.66 0.96 -24.60
CA GLN A 559 -5.78 0.78 -23.67
C GLN A 559 -5.44 1.43 -22.32
N ILE A 560 -6.45 1.88 -21.63
CA ILE A 560 -6.38 2.34 -20.25
C ILE A 560 -6.84 1.19 -19.37
N ILE A 561 -6.12 0.91 -18.29
CA ILE A 561 -6.45 -0.16 -17.35
C ILE A 561 -6.50 0.45 -15.96
N VAL A 562 -7.62 0.28 -15.27
CA VAL A 562 -7.75 0.72 -13.89
C VAL A 562 -6.99 -0.26 -12.99
N GLY A 563 -6.09 0.29 -12.21
CA GLY A 563 -5.40 -0.41 -11.15
C GLY A 563 -6.19 -0.39 -9.84
N GLU A 564 -5.55 0.07 -8.78
CA GLU A 564 -6.20 0.32 -7.50
C GLU A 564 -6.86 1.70 -7.54
N VAL A 565 -8.02 1.83 -6.91
CA VAL A 565 -8.65 3.15 -6.69
C VAL A 565 -8.49 3.50 -5.22
N HIS A 566 -8.12 4.75 -4.95
CA HIS A 566 -7.95 5.30 -3.61
C HIS A 566 -9.09 6.30 -3.32
N PRO A 567 -10.26 5.86 -2.82
CA PRO A 567 -11.37 6.74 -2.53
C PRO A 567 -11.01 7.71 -1.41
N ALA A 568 -11.37 8.98 -1.56
CA ALA A 568 -11.10 10.04 -0.59
C ALA A 568 -9.59 10.25 -0.26
N VAL A 569 -8.70 9.88 -1.17
CA VAL A 569 -7.25 10.06 -1.01
C VAL A 569 -6.70 10.92 -2.14
N HIS A 570 -6.00 11.98 -1.81
CA HIS A 570 -5.28 12.82 -2.76
C HIS A 570 -3.86 12.28 -2.93
N THR A 571 -3.67 11.35 -3.88
CA THR A 571 -2.38 10.62 -4.00
C THR A 571 -1.23 11.51 -4.43
N LEU A 572 -1.47 12.63 -5.12
CA LEU A 572 -0.42 13.55 -5.54
C LEU A 572 0.27 14.26 -4.35
N SER A 573 -0.41 14.37 -3.21
CA SER A 573 0.16 14.91 -1.97
C SER A 573 0.72 13.83 -1.04
N GLN A 574 1.04 12.64 -1.54
CA GLN A 574 1.65 11.60 -0.72
C GLN A 574 3.12 11.91 -0.39
N PRO A 575 3.59 11.56 0.81
CA PRO A 575 4.93 11.91 1.30
C PRO A 575 6.07 11.48 0.39
N VAL A 576 5.96 10.30 -0.22
CA VAL A 576 6.99 9.72 -1.09
C VAL A 576 7.27 10.54 -2.35
N ALA A 577 6.28 11.28 -2.84
CA ALA A 577 6.42 12.12 -4.03
C ALA A 577 6.98 13.53 -3.73
N ALA A 578 6.86 13.96 -2.47
CA ALA A 578 7.24 15.32 -2.05
C ALA A 578 8.73 15.69 -2.27
N PRO A 579 9.72 14.79 -2.09
CA PRO A 579 11.13 15.13 -2.30
C PRO A 579 11.47 15.51 -3.74
N PHE A 580 10.73 14.98 -4.74
CA PHE A 580 11.05 15.08 -6.15
C PHE A 580 10.18 16.09 -6.92
N GLY A 581 9.32 16.82 -6.23
CA GLY A 581 8.24 17.55 -6.86
C GLY A 581 8.65 18.91 -7.45
N PRO A 582 8.78 19.04 -8.78
CA PRO A 582 8.80 20.36 -9.41
C PRO A 582 7.43 21.06 -9.31
N PHE A 583 6.38 20.32 -9.00
CA PHE A 583 4.98 20.78 -8.98
C PHE A 583 4.40 20.94 -7.56
N ASN A 584 5.23 20.89 -6.52
CA ASN A 584 4.74 20.94 -5.14
C ASN A 584 3.88 22.16 -4.85
N THR A 585 4.26 23.35 -5.39
CA THR A 585 3.47 24.57 -5.21
C THR A 585 2.09 24.47 -5.86
N GLN A 586 2.03 23.95 -7.09
CA GLN A 586 0.78 23.78 -7.83
C GLN A 586 -0.10 22.70 -7.17
N ILE A 587 0.48 21.60 -6.73
CA ILE A 587 -0.25 20.55 -6.01
C ILE A 587 -0.81 21.11 -4.69
N ASN A 588 -0.03 21.90 -3.97
CA ASN A 588 -0.50 22.57 -2.75
C ASN A 588 -1.67 23.52 -3.05
N GLN A 589 -1.59 24.32 -4.12
CA GLN A 589 -2.69 25.17 -4.53
C GLN A 589 -3.96 24.38 -4.91
N GLN A 590 -3.82 23.25 -5.60
CA GLN A 590 -4.95 22.37 -5.89
C GLN A 590 -5.58 21.81 -4.62
N VAL A 591 -4.76 21.36 -3.66
CA VAL A 591 -5.25 20.86 -2.36
C VAL A 591 -5.95 21.99 -1.58
N GLU A 592 -5.42 23.21 -1.56
CA GLU A 592 -6.08 24.35 -0.92
C GLU A 592 -7.41 24.72 -1.59
N ALA A 593 -7.47 24.67 -2.92
CA ALA A 593 -8.70 24.95 -3.66
C ALA A 593 -9.82 23.93 -3.38
N LEU A 594 -9.48 22.64 -3.15
CA LEU A 594 -10.43 21.62 -2.74
C LEU A 594 -11.14 21.98 -1.42
N PHE A 595 -10.49 22.71 -0.57
CA PHE A 595 -10.98 22.92 0.79
C PHE A 595 -11.60 24.30 1.05
N GLN A 596 -11.40 25.26 0.19
CA GLN A 596 -12.00 26.62 0.23
C GLN A 596 -11.90 27.39 1.57
N ARG A 597 -11.36 26.77 2.62
CA ARG A 597 -11.21 27.34 3.98
C ARG A 597 -10.16 26.59 4.78
N PRO A 598 -9.60 27.19 5.86
CA PRO A 598 -8.74 26.48 6.80
C PRO A 598 -9.43 25.22 7.34
N ARG A 599 -8.68 24.16 7.50
CA ARG A 599 -9.17 22.85 7.95
C ARG A 599 -8.57 22.48 9.30
N LEU A 600 -9.36 21.80 10.10
CA LEU A 600 -8.88 21.10 11.27
C LEU A 600 -8.65 19.62 10.90
N VAL A 601 -7.40 19.19 10.95
CA VAL A 601 -7.01 17.80 10.66
C VAL A 601 -6.45 17.15 11.92
N LEU A 602 -6.78 15.89 12.14
CA LEU A 602 -6.22 15.16 13.28
C LEU A 602 -4.73 14.96 13.08
N ALA A 603 -3.94 15.29 14.09
CA ALA A 603 -2.54 14.96 14.12
C ALA A 603 -2.35 13.46 14.28
N ASP A 604 -1.55 12.85 13.42
CA ASP A 604 -1.15 11.47 13.64
C ASP A 604 -0.39 11.33 14.97
N SER A 605 -0.67 10.27 15.69
CA SER A 605 0.13 9.92 16.86
C SER A 605 1.52 9.46 16.41
N PRO A 606 2.60 9.84 17.09
CA PRO A 606 3.93 9.28 16.80
C PRO A 606 3.96 7.76 16.81
N GLU A 607 3.09 7.12 17.60
CA GLU A 607 2.95 5.67 17.69
C GLU A 607 2.21 5.07 16.49
N SER A 608 1.37 5.86 15.81
CA SER A 608 0.62 5.43 14.61
C SER A 608 1.44 5.53 13.33
N TYR A 609 2.64 6.11 13.36
CA TYR A 609 3.54 6.16 12.21
C TYR A 609 4.08 4.77 11.88
N GLN A 610 3.23 3.96 11.27
CA GLN A 610 3.63 2.71 10.64
C GLN A 610 4.48 2.96 9.38
N ARG A 611 4.43 4.18 8.83
CA ARG A 611 5.24 4.62 7.69
C ARG A 611 6.33 5.56 8.18
N SER A 612 7.53 5.27 7.76
CA SER A 612 8.74 5.92 8.22
C SER A 612 9.11 7.15 7.42
N HIS A 613 8.36 7.42 6.35
CA HIS A 613 8.63 8.52 5.44
C HIS A 613 8.26 9.88 6.02
N ILE A 614 8.98 10.91 5.60
CA ILE A 614 8.66 12.29 5.91
C ILE A 614 7.30 12.63 5.32
N ASP A 615 6.41 13.15 6.14
CA ASP A 615 5.07 13.55 5.72
C ASP A 615 5.10 14.75 4.75
N TRP A 616 4.02 14.85 3.95
CA TRP A 616 3.79 16.03 3.13
C TRP A 616 3.64 17.27 4.01
N PRO A 617 4.22 18.43 3.64
CA PRO A 617 4.09 19.66 4.41
C PRO A 617 2.62 20.03 4.62
N LEU A 618 2.26 20.34 5.87
CA LEU A 618 0.92 20.82 6.17
C LEU A 618 0.72 22.19 5.54
N GLN A 619 -0.46 22.42 4.95
CA GLN A 619 -0.80 23.71 4.39
C GLN A 619 -0.79 24.80 5.46
N PRO A 620 -0.31 26.02 5.17
CA PRO A 620 -0.22 27.09 6.17
C PRO A 620 -1.56 27.46 6.81
N SER A 621 -2.66 27.26 6.08
CA SER A 621 -4.02 27.56 6.53
C SER A 621 -4.63 26.48 7.44
N TYR A 622 -3.99 25.30 7.57
CA TYR A 622 -4.54 24.19 8.34
C TYR A 622 -4.16 24.26 9.80
N LEU A 623 -5.13 23.88 10.65
CA LEU A 623 -4.89 23.58 12.06
C LEU A 623 -4.76 22.08 12.24
N GLN A 624 -3.82 21.68 13.05
CA GLN A 624 -3.63 20.28 13.43
C GLN A 624 -4.19 20.05 14.84
N LEU A 625 -5.23 19.24 14.95
CA LEU A 625 -5.75 18.81 16.24
C LEU A 625 -4.78 17.79 16.85
N VAL A 626 -4.13 18.19 17.93
CA VAL A 626 -3.06 17.43 18.57
C VAL A 626 -3.63 16.70 19.80
N LEU A 627 -3.54 15.36 19.77
CA LEU A 627 -3.98 14.51 20.88
C LEU A 627 -3.00 14.58 22.07
N PRO A 628 -3.43 14.24 23.30
CA PRO A 628 -2.58 14.27 24.49
C PRO A 628 -1.31 13.42 24.39
N SER A 629 -1.34 12.32 23.68
CA SER A 629 -0.20 11.44 23.41
C SER A 629 0.66 11.91 22.25
N GLY A 630 0.13 12.76 21.38
CA GLY A 630 0.82 13.26 20.20
C GLY A 630 1.80 14.37 20.53
N GLY A 631 3.02 14.32 20.00
CA GLY A 631 3.88 15.47 19.93
C GLY A 631 3.33 16.49 18.95
N GLY A 632 3.27 17.75 19.34
CA GLY A 632 2.94 18.82 18.43
C GLY A 632 4.01 18.91 17.33
N CYS A 633 3.66 18.40 16.17
CA CYS A 633 4.58 18.24 15.06
C CYS A 633 4.56 19.41 14.08
N VAL A 634 3.78 20.44 14.37
CA VAL A 634 3.64 21.64 13.54
C VAL A 634 3.98 22.89 14.34
N ALA A 635 4.13 23.99 13.63
CA ALA A 635 4.34 25.28 14.28
C ALA A 635 3.21 25.57 15.29
N ALA A 636 3.54 26.24 16.39
CA ALA A 636 2.60 26.49 17.48
C ALA A 636 1.27 27.12 17.00
N HIS A 637 1.33 28.02 16.02
CA HIS A 637 0.16 28.69 15.46
C HIS A 637 -0.75 27.76 14.63
N GLN A 638 -0.27 26.59 14.25
CA GLN A 638 -1.03 25.56 13.54
C GLN A 638 -1.53 24.43 14.46
N GLN A 639 -1.26 24.52 15.77
CA GLN A 639 -1.71 23.52 16.74
C GLN A 639 -3.08 23.90 17.32
N PHE A 640 -3.96 22.93 17.35
CA PHE A 640 -5.22 23.01 18.07
C PHE A 640 -5.25 21.92 19.14
N ALA A 641 -5.28 22.31 20.39
CA ALA A 641 -5.26 21.38 21.51
C ALA A 641 -6.57 20.59 21.59
N ALA A 642 -6.51 19.25 21.55
CA ALA A 642 -7.69 18.39 21.58
C ALA A 642 -8.56 18.57 22.82
N GLY A 643 -7.99 19.03 23.93
CA GLY A 643 -8.75 19.39 25.14
C GLY A 643 -9.74 20.54 24.94
N ARG A 644 -9.48 21.42 23.96
CA ARG A 644 -10.41 22.51 23.59
C ARG A 644 -11.54 22.05 22.68
N ALA A 645 -11.42 20.86 22.05
CA ALA A 645 -12.40 20.36 21.13
C ALA A 645 -13.65 19.84 21.87
N LYS A 646 -14.81 20.36 21.53
CA LYS A 646 -16.12 19.90 21.97
C LYS A 646 -16.90 19.42 20.76
N VAL A 647 -17.85 18.52 20.98
CA VAL A 647 -18.69 17.99 19.93
C VAL A 647 -20.15 18.37 20.15
N LEU A 648 -20.71 19.01 19.16
CA LEU A 648 -22.13 19.43 19.14
C LEU A 648 -22.84 18.83 17.93
N ARG A 649 -24.14 18.60 18.05
CA ARG A 649 -24.98 18.23 16.90
C ARG A 649 -25.59 19.49 16.29
N VAL A 650 -25.31 19.71 15.01
CA VAL A 650 -25.81 20.86 14.25
C VAL A 650 -26.40 20.33 12.93
N ASN A 651 -27.67 20.61 12.64
CA ASN A 651 -28.34 20.18 11.41
C ASN A 651 -28.17 18.69 11.06
N GLY A 652 -28.27 17.81 12.05
CA GLY A 652 -28.14 16.36 11.86
C GLY A 652 -26.70 15.85 11.72
N ARG A 653 -25.68 16.73 11.91
CA ARG A 653 -24.26 16.40 11.81
C ARG A 653 -23.56 16.69 13.14
N LEU A 654 -22.52 15.91 13.43
CA LEU A 654 -21.65 16.19 14.55
C LEU A 654 -20.55 17.15 14.12
N GLN A 655 -20.40 18.25 14.86
CA GLN A 655 -19.38 19.29 14.62
C GLN A 655 -18.41 19.32 15.79
N VAL A 656 -17.12 19.32 15.45
CA VAL A 656 -16.06 19.66 16.40
C VAL A 656 -15.97 21.16 16.47
N VAL A 657 -16.19 21.72 17.66
CA VAL A 657 -16.13 23.16 17.89
C VAL A 657 -15.06 23.49 18.92
N ASP A 658 -14.45 24.66 18.80
CA ASP A 658 -13.56 25.18 19.82
C ASP A 658 -14.35 25.64 21.04
N ALA A 659 -13.94 25.21 22.23
CA ALA A 659 -14.52 25.67 23.50
C ALA A 659 -14.52 27.21 23.66
N LEU A 660 -13.64 27.92 22.94
CA LEU A 660 -13.57 29.39 22.92
C LEU A 660 -14.36 30.02 21.74
N GLY A 661 -15.06 29.21 20.94
CA GLY A 661 -15.93 29.66 19.85
C GLY A 661 -15.20 30.15 18.59
N GLN A 662 -13.92 29.86 18.43
CA GLN A 662 -13.11 30.40 17.33
C GLN A 662 -13.16 29.55 16.06
N PHE A 663 -13.63 28.31 16.12
CA PHE A 663 -13.56 27.35 15.03
C PHE A 663 -14.68 26.31 15.10
N SER A 664 -15.13 25.83 13.95
CA SER A 664 -16.05 24.70 13.81
C SER A 664 -15.69 23.88 12.56
N GLU A 665 -15.66 22.55 12.68
CA GLU A 665 -15.44 21.61 11.57
C GLU A 665 -16.28 20.34 11.76
N ASP A 666 -16.68 19.70 10.67
CA ASP A 666 -17.39 18.42 10.71
C ASP A 666 -16.55 17.33 11.37
N LEU A 667 -17.15 16.54 12.24
CA LEU A 667 -16.44 15.48 12.97
C LEU A 667 -15.80 14.46 12.03
N LEU A 668 -16.49 14.06 10.95
CA LEU A 668 -15.97 13.11 9.98
C LEU A 668 -14.85 13.70 9.12
N CYS A 669 -14.76 15.03 9.01
CA CYS A 669 -13.59 15.70 8.43
C CYS A 669 -12.37 15.60 9.35
N VAL A 670 -12.58 15.88 10.62
CA VAL A 670 -11.50 15.83 11.63
C VAL A 670 -11.07 14.38 11.90
N TYR A 671 -12.04 13.49 12.08
CA TYR A 671 -11.82 12.08 12.38
C TYR A 671 -12.16 11.18 11.18
N SER A 672 -11.41 11.37 10.10
CA SER A 672 -11.63 10.68 8.82
C SER A 672 -11.05 9.26 8.74
N THR A 673 -10.26 8.82 9.73
CA THR A 673 -9.56 7.52 9.70
C THR A 673 -10.49 6.32 9.45
N PRO A 674 -11.66 6.16 10.13
CA PRO A 674 -12.58 5.07 9.82
C PRO A 674 -13.11 5.12 8.39
N MET A 675 -13.43 6.31 7.90
CA MET A 675 -13.93 6.51 6.53
C MET A 675 -12.91 6.10 5.48
N HIS A 676 -11.64 6.46 5.65
CA HIS A 676 -10.56 6.08 4.74
C HIS A 676 -10.32 4.56 4.76
N ARG A 677 -10.33 3.92 5.95
CA ARG A 677 -10.17 2.46 6.05
C ARG A 677 -11.29 1.71 5.33
N LEU A 678 -12.53 2.13 5.52
CA LEU A 678 -13.70 1.54 4.87
C LEU A 678 -13.68 1.80 3.36
N GLY A 679 -13.37 3.03 2.93
CA GLY A 679 -13.20 3.37 1.52
C GLY A 679 -12.19 2.47 0.83
N PHE A 680 -11.03 2.26 1.44
CA PHE A 680 -9.99 1.38 0.92
C PHE A 680 -10.41 -0.09 0.89
N ALA A 681 -11.06 -0.58 1.94
CA ALA A 681 -11.54 -1.97 2.00
C ALA A 681 -12.60 -2.27 0.92
N LEU A 682 -13.44 -1.29 0.58
CA LEU A 682 -14.54 -1.41 -0.37
C LEU A 682 -14.20 -0.97 -1.81
N ALA A 683 -13.02 -0.41 -2.05
CA ALA A 683 -12.63 0.11 -3.37
C ALA A 683 -12.76 -0.94 -4.49
N GLY A 684 -12.43 -2.20 -4.20
CA GLY A 684 -12.61 -3.30 -5.15
C GLY A 684 -14.06 -3.58 -5.50
N SER A 685 -14.99 -3.38 -4.58
CA SER A 685 -16.43 -3.62 -4.78
C SER A 685 -17.07 -2.55 -5.66
N ALA A 686 -16.50 -1.34 -5.68
CA ALA A 686 -16.91 -0.28 -6.59
C ALA A 686 -16.72 -0.62 -8.10
N VAL A 687 -15.91 -1.65 -8.41
CA VAL A 687 -15.65 -2.15 -9.76
C VAL A 687 -16.09 -3.62 -9.94
N ALA A 688 -17.18 -4.01 -9.32
CA ALA A 688 -17.72 -5.38 -9.41
C ALA A 688 -16.71 -6.47 -9.00
N LYS A 689 -16.24 -6.46 -7.76
CA LYS A 689 -15.19 -7.33 -7.20
C LYS A 689 -15.40 -8.82 -7.48
N HIS A 690 -16.65 -9.29 -7.45
CA HIS A 690 -16.99 -10.70 -7.61
C HIS A 690 -17.27 -11.12 -9.06
N GLU A 691 -17.41 -10.17 -9.98
CA GLU A 691 -17.53 -10.48 -11.41
C GLU A 691 -16.22 -11.09 -11.93
N HIS A 692 -16.33 -12.12 -12.74
CA HIS A 692 -15.16 -12.81 -13.32
C HIS A 692 -14.78 -12.29 -14.71
N ARG A 693 -15.74 -11.68 -15.44
CA ARG A 693 -15.55 -11.15 -16.77
C ARG A 693 -14.74 -9.86 -16.77
N ARG A 694 -14.17 -9.48 -17.91
CA ARG A 694 -13.62 -8.15 -18.14
C ARG A 694 -14.75 -7.15 -18.24
N ILE A 695 -14.59 -6.00 -17.60
CA ILE A 695 -15.55 -4.88 -17.72
C ILE A 695 -14.85 -3.69 -18.36
N TRP A 696 -15.37 -3.26 -19.49
CA TRP A 696 -14.88 -2.15 -20.28
C TRP A 696 -15.85 -0.97 -20.28
N LEU A 697 -15.31 0.25 -20.32
CA LEU A 697 -16.01 1.47 -20.74
C LEU A 697 -15.14 2.16 -21.79
N GLY A 698 -15.61 2.25 -23.04
CA GLY A 698 -14.78 2.72 -24.14
C GLY A 698 -13.53 1.86 -24.32
N ARG A 699 -12.34 2.45 -24.18
CA ARG A 699 -11.04 1.79 -24.20
C ARG A 699 -10.49 1.50 -22.81
N THR A 700 -11.23 1.86 -21.76
CA THR A 700 -10.80 1.67 -20.38
C THR A 700 -11.31 0.34 -19.84
N LEU A 701 -10.38 -0.50 -19.44
CA LEU A 701 -10.65 -1.73 -18.71
C LEU A 701 -10.83 -1.40 -17.22
N TYR A 702 -12.08 -1.36 -16.76
CA TYR A 702 -12.41 -1.11 -15.36
C TYR A 702 -12.05 -2.28 -14.47
N LYS A 703 -12.24 -3.48 -14.99
CA LYS A 703 -11.98 -4.71 -14.25
C LYS A 703 -11.36 -5.77 -15.15
N ARG A 704 -10.24 -6.29 -14.71
CA ARG A 704 -9.54 -7.42 -15.33
C ARG A 704 -10.30 -8.72 -15.10
N ALA A 705 -10.14 -9.68 -16.01
CA ALA A 705 -10.62 -11.04 -15.78
C ALA A 705 -9.99 -11.61 -14.51
N SER A 706 -10.79 -12.30 -13.73
CA SER A 706 -10.33 -12.94 -12.50
C SER A 706 -11.06 -14.25 -12.23
N TRP A 707 -10.38 -15.15 -11.53
CA TRP A 707 -10.87 -16.49 -11.19
C TRP A 707 -10.66 -16.74 -9.70
N LEU A 708 -11.67 -17.23 -9.02
CA LEU A 708 -11.60 -17.56 -7.60
C LEU A 708 -11.74 -19.07 -7.44
N PHE A 709 -10.77 -19.69 -6.79
CA PHE A 709 -10.78 -21.12 -6.51
C PHE A 709 -10.57 -21.36 -5.01
N THR A 710 -11.10 -22.48 -4.53
CA THR A 710 -10.65 -23.03 -3.26
C THR A 710 -9.35 -23.81 -3.49
N SER A 711 -8.48 -23.86 -2.50
CA SER A 711 -7.14 -24.44 -2.64
C SER A 711 -7.15 -25.93 -3.02
N ASP A 712 -8.20 -26.68 -2.67
CA ASP A 712 -8.39 -28.08 -3.00
C ASP A 712 -8.65 -28.34 -4.49
N LEU A 713 -9.03 -27.32 -5.27
CA LEU A 713 -9.22 -27.38 -6.73
C LEU A 713 -7.94 -27.11 -7.51
N LEU A 714 -6.86 -26.72 -6.85
CA LEU A 714 -5.59 -26.41 -7.48
C LEU A 714 -4.71 -27.67 -7.64
N PRO A 715 -3.80 -27.68 -8.63
CA PRO A 715 -2.83 -28.77 -8.75
C PRO A 715 -1.92 -28.82 -7.53
N GLU A 716 -2.11 -29.82 -6.68
CA GLU A 716 -1.23 -30.12 -5.57
C GLU A 716 -0.26 -31.24 -5.92
N PRO A 717 1.01 -31.15 -5.54
CA PRO A 717 1.92 -32.27 -5.65
C PRO A 717 1.54 -33.33 -4.60
N LYS A 718 0.73 -34.31 -5.00
CA LYS A 718 0.44 -35.48 -4.17
C LYS A 718 1.60 -36.47 -4.27
N GLY A 719 2.46 -36.50 -3.27
CA GLY A 719 3.60 -37.41 -3.21
C GLY A 719 4.86 -36.91 -3.94
N SER A 720 5.73 -37.80 -4.40
CA SER A 720 6.94 -37.48 -5.16
C SER A 720 6.65 -37.32 -6.66
N VAL A 721 5.78 -36.37 -7.03
CA VAL A 721 5.57 -36.00 -8.43
C VAL A 721 6.83 -35.31 -8.94
N ASP A 722 7.32 -35.66 -10.12
CA ASP A 722 8.47 -34.99 -10.69
C ASP A 722 8.13 -33.56 -11.17
N GLU A 723 9.16 -32.75 -11.37
CA GLU A 723 8.99 -31.34 -11.68
C GLU A 723 8.35 -31.12 -13.07
N LEU A 724 8.58 -32.00 -14.05
CA LEU A 724 7.91 -31.96 -15.35
C LEU A 724 6.42 -32.22 -15.21
N GLU A 725 6.03 -33.30 -14.52
CA GLU A 725 4.62 -33.62 -14.33
C GLU A 725 3.87 -32.55 -13.57
N HIS A 726 4.49 -31.97 -12.54
CA HIS A 726 3.93 -30.85 -11.79
C HIS A 726 3.67 -29.64 -12.69
N THR A 727 4.63 -29.29 -13.55
CA THR A 727 4.49 -28.20 -14.52
C THR A 727 3.34 -28.48 -15.49
N LEU A 728 3.24 -29.69 -16.01
CA LEU A 728 2.16 -30.08 -16.92
C LEU A 728 0.78 -30.03 -16.26
N GLN A 729 0.68 -30.43 -15.01
CA GLN A 729 -0.56 -30.35 -14.25
C GLN A 729 -1.04 -28.89 -14.11
N TRP A 730 -0.14 -27.95 -13.75
CA TRP A 730 -0.47 -26.54 -13.67
C TRP A 730 -0.87 -25.95 -15.03
N ARG A 731 -0.16 -26.27 -16.08
CA ARG A 731 -0.46 -25.78 -17.43
C ARG A 731 -1.78 -26.36 -17.97
N ALA A 732 -2.02 -27.65 -17.77
CA ALA A 732 -3.28 -28.29 -18.16
C ALA A 732 -4.47 -27.71 -17.37
N TRP A 733 -4.30 -27.49 -16.07
CA TRP A 733 -5.32 -26.89 -15.22
C TRP A 733 -5.63 -25.45 -15.65
N ALA A 734 -4.60 -24.63 -15.91
CA ALA A 734 -4.76 -23.27 -16.39
C ALA A 734 -5.54 -23.21 -17.73
N ALA A 735 -5.20 -24.10 -18.66
CA ALA A 735 -5.88 -24.15 -19.96
C ALA A 735 -7.35 -24.56 -19.85
N VAL A 736 -7.68 -25.54 -19.00
CA VAL A 736 -9.07 -25.98 -18.76
C VAL A 736 -9.90 -24.83 -18.16
N ASN A 737 -9.31 -24.03 -17.29
CA ASN A 737 -9.98 -22.92 -16.61
C ASN A 737 -9.87 -21.59 -17.37
N GLY A 738 -9.27 -21.57 -18.56
CA GLY A 738 -9.18 -20.37 -19.40
C GLY A 738 -8.26 -19.27 -18.85
N LEU A 739 -7.26 -19.62 -18.03
CA LEU A 739 -6.31 -18.64 -17.51
C LEU A 739 -5.29 -18.25 -18.58
N PRO A 740 -4.88 -16.97 -18.64
CA PRO A 740 -3.83 -16.51 -19.53
C PRO A 740 -2.45 -16.97 -19.04
N ARG A 741 -1.43 -16.90 -19.89
CA ARG A 741 -0.04 -17.24 -19.54
C ARG A 741 0.45 -16.46 -18.31
N TYR A 742 0.18 -15.15 -18.26
CA TYR A 742 0.62 -14.28 -17.17
C TYR A 742 -0.54 -13.90 -16.26
N ALA A 743 -0.37 -14.14 -14.98
CA ALA A 743 -1.37 -13.82 -13.96
C ALA A 743 -0.72 -13.29 -12.67
N PHE A 744 -1.52 -12.61 -11.87
CA PHE A 744 -1.21 -12.36 -10.47
C PHE A 744 -2.09 -13.25 -9.59
N VAL A 745 -1.48 -13.86 -8.59
CA VAL A 745 -2.14 -14.78 -7.67
C VAL A 745 -2.19 -14.16 -6.29
N LYS A 746 -3.40 -13.87 -5.80
CA LYS A 746 -3.64 -13.42 -4.43
C LYS A 746 -4.10 -14.62 -3.61
N ILE A 747 -3.33 -14.92 -2.56
CA ILE A 747 -3.59 -15.97 -1.60
C ILE A 747 -4.00 -15.28 -0.30
N ASP A 748 -4.99 -15.80 0.41
CA ASP A 748 -5.50 -15.21 1.66
C ASP A 748 -4.44 -15.10 2.77
N THR A 749 -3.46 -16.01 2.77
CA THR A 749 -2.33 -16.00 3.72
C THR A 749 -1.18 -15.07 3.31
N GLU A 750 -1.19 -14.53 2.09
CA GLU A 750 -0.11 -13.68 1.58
C GLU A 750 -0.55 -12.21 1.47
N PRO A 751 0.23 -11.26 2.01
CA PRO A 751 -0.17 -9.86 2.01
C PRO A 751 -0.25 -9.23 0.61
N LYS A 752 0.58 -9.70 -0.34
CA LYS A 752 0.66 -9.17 -1.71
C LYS A 752 0.47 -10.25 -2.76
N PRO A 753 -0.12 -9.92 -3.93
CA PRO A 753 -0.20 -10.87 -5.04
C PRO A 753 1.18 -11.34 -5.50
N LEU A 754 1.27 -12.58 -5.96
CA LEU A 754 2.47 -13.18 -6.54
C LEU A 754 2.35 -13.19 -8.07
N PHE A 755 3.45 -12.88 -8.78
CA PHE A 755 3.50 -13.00 -10.24
C PHE A 755 3.63 -14.46 -10.65
N LEU A 756 2.87 -14.85 -11.64
CA LEU A 756 2.83 -16.21 -12.20
C LEU A 756 2.98 -16.16 -13.72
N ASP A 757 3.95 -16.89 -14.24
CA ASP A 757 4.09 -17.25 -15.65
C ASP A 757 3.91 -18.77 -15.78
N PHE A 758 2.85 -19.20 -16.47
CA PHE A 758 2.55 -20.63 -16.65
C PHE A 758 3.58 -21.35 -17.53
N ASP A 759 4.47 -20.63 -18.22
CA ASP A 759 5.61 -21.19 -18.95
C ASP A 759 6.89 -21.28 -18.11
N ASN A 760 6.86 -20.81 -16.83
CA ASN A 760 8.01 -20.78 -15.95
C ASN A 760 7.83 -21.66 -14.71
N PRO A 761 8.52 -22.81 -14.61
CA PRO A 761 8.41 -23.71 -13.47
C PRO A 761 8.80 -23.08 -12.12
N LEU A 762 9.70 -22.09 -12.13
CA LEU A 762 10.12 -21.38 -10.91
C LEU A 762 8.97 -20.59 -10.28
N SER A 763 7.97 -20.20 -11.08
CA SER A 763 6.75 -19.54 -10.59
C SER A 763 5.92 -20.45 -9.70
N PHE A 764 5.81 -21.72 -10.06
CA PHE A 764 4.99 -22.71 -9.32
C PHE A 764 5.59 -23.04 -7.96
N ASP A 765 6.91 -23.11 -7.86
CA ASP A 765 7.62 -23.38 -6.61
C ASP A 765 7.31 -22.34 -5.52
N GLY A 766 7.19 -21.07 -5.90
CA GLY A 766 6.83 -19.99 -4.99
C GLY A 766 5.39 -20.13 -4.47
N ILE A 767 4.45 -20.42 -5.38
CA ILE A 767 3.02 -20.52 -5.09
C ILE A 767 2.70 -21.77 -4.28
N THR A 768 3.21 -22.94 -4.65
CA THR A 768 2.92 -24.23 -4.01
C THR A 768 3.18 -24.20 -2.50
N ASN A 769 4.21 -23.48 -2.07
CA ASN A 769 4.48 -23.36 -0.64
C ASN A 769 3.49 -22.44 0.09
N ALA A 770 3.03 -21.38 -0.56
CA ALA A 770 2.05 -20.44 -0.02
C ALA A 770 0.64 -21.05 0.07
N LEU A 771 0.32 -21.99 -0.85
CA LEU A 771 -0.99 -22.67 -0.91
C LEU A 771 -1.26 -23.64 0.25
N LYS A 772 -0.23 -24.09 0.97
CA LYS A 772 -0.38 -25.14 2.01
C LYS A 772 -1.39 -24.81 3.11
N ASN A 773 -1.62 -23.53 3.39
CA ASN A 773 -2.54 -23.09 4.43
C ASN A 773 -3.60 -22.12 3.87
N ALA A 774 -3.77 -22.08 2.55
CA ALA A 774 -4.72 -21.20 1.90
C ALA A 774 -6.13 -21.80 1.90
N GLY A 775 -7.14 -20.97 2.15
CA GLY A 775 -8.55 -21.36 1.94
C GLY A 775 -9.00 -21.02 0.51
N HIS A 776 -8.73 -19.77 0.11
CA HIS A 776 -9.11 -19.24 -1.21
C HIS A 776 -7.92 -18.65 -1.95
N VAL A 777 -7.95 -18.80 -3.25
CA VAL A 777 -6.90 -18.29 -4.16
C VAL A 777 -7.57 -17.57 -5.33
N LYS A 778 -7.25 -16.29 -5.50
CA LYS A 778 -7.75 -15.47 -6.61
C LYS A 778 -6.64 -15.27 -7.62
N PHE A 779 -6.91 -15.69 -8.85
CA PHE A 779 -6.09 -15.35 -10.02
C PHE A 779 -6.67 -14.11 -10.68
N SER A 780 -5.81 -13.22 -11.14
CA SER A 780 -6.17 -12.06 -11.96
C SER A 780 -5.23 -12.01 -13.14
N GLU A 781 -5.74 -11.78 -14.34
CA GLU A 781 -4.88 -11.63 -15.50
C GLU A 781 -3.88 -10.48 -15.31
N MET A 782 -2.68 -10.64 -15.83
CA MET A 782 -1.72 -9.54 -15.92
C MET A 782 -2.06 -8.69 -17.14
N ARG A 783 -2.53 -7.48 -16.88
CA ARG A 783 -2.73 -6.45 -17.90
C ARG A 783 -2.20 -5.11 -17.37
N PRO A 784 -1.33 -4.39 -18.11
CA PRO A 784 -0.70 -4.80 -19.39
C PRO A 784 0.11 -6.09 -19.23
N CYS A 785 0.10 -6.95 -20.27
CA CYS A 785 1.01 -8.09 -20.32
C CYS A 785 2.43 -7.63 -20.75
N PRO A 786 3.46 -8.47 -20.64
CA PRO A 786 4.84 -8.06 -20.92
C PRO A 786 5.06 -7.41 -22.30
N ASP A 787 4.31 -7.86 -23.32
CA ASP A 787 4.41 -7.31 -24.68
C ASP A 787 3.66 -5.96 -24.84
N GLU A 788 2.87 -5.57 -23.87
CA GLU A 788 2.07 -4.35 -23.84
C GLU A 788 2.66 -3.27 -22.92
N LEU A 789 3.87 -3.45 -22.42
CA LEU A 789 4.56 -2.49 -21.56
C LEU A 789 5.28 -1.44 -22.41
N TRP A 790 4.68 -0.27 -22.51
CA TRP A 790 5.15 0.84 -23.34
C TRP A 790 6.37 1.58 -22.79
N LEU A 791 6.62 1.50 -21.46
CA LEU A 791 7.79 2.12 -20.84
C LEU A 791 9.02 1.27 -21.15
N GLU A 792 9.72 1.62 -22.23
CA GLU A 792 10.88 0.92 -22.71
C GLU A 792 12.13 1.81 -22.63
N GLU A 793 13.21 1.28 -22.12
CA GLU A 793 14.54 1.87 -22.09
C GLU A 793 15.54 0.91 -22.74
N VAL A 794 16.80 1.34 -22.87
CA VAL A 794 17.89 0.47 -23.37
C VAL A 794 17.99 -0.85 -22.59
N ARG A 795 17.65 -0.84 -21.31
CA ARG A 795 17.67 -2.03 -20.44
C ARG A 795 16.49 -2.97 -20.64
N GLY A 796 15.42 -2.54 -21.33
CA GLY A 796 14.22 -3.33 -21.57
C GLY A 796 12.94 -2.62 -21.14
N ARG A 797 11.83 -3.38 -20.99
CA ARG A 797 10.50 -2.89 -20.68
C ARG A 797 10.20 -3.02 -19.19
N PHE A 798 9.51 -2.00 -18.67
CA PHE A 798 9.22 -1.87 -17.24
C PHE A 798 7.70 -1.86 -16.98
N CYS A 799 7.27 -2.57 -15.95
CA CYS A 799 5.95 -2.36 -15.41
C CYS A 799 5.86 -0.95 -14.82
N CYS A 800 4.80 -0.24 -15.14
CA CYS A 800 4.57 1.10 -14.62
C CYS A 800 3.08 1.39 -14.45
N GLU A 801 2.78 2.35 -13.60
CA GLU A 801 1.44 2.90 -13.42
C GLU A 801 1.50 4.39 -13.15
N ILE A 802 0.48 5.08 -13.55
CA ILE A 802 0.29 6.51 -13.35
C ILE A 802 -0.68 6.71 -12.19
N ARG A 803 -0.36 7.63 -11.29
CA ARG A 803 -1.25 8.13 -10.26
C ARG A 803 -1.65 9.55 -10.54
N THR A 804 -2.95 9.81 -10.57
CA THR A 804 -3.52 11.15 -10.66
C THR A 804 -4.68 11.27 -9.68
N THR A 805 -5.18 12.49 -9.49
CA THR A 805 -6.34 12.73 -8.62
C THR A 805 -7.45 13.37 -9.42
N PHE A 806 -8.66 12.82 -9.32
CA PHE A 806 -9.89 13.42 -9.82
C PHE A 806 -10.53 14.25 -8.72
N SER A 807 -11.04 15.43 -9.08
CA SER A 807 -11.75 16.30 -8.14
C SER A 807 -12.99 16.95 -8.77
N THR A 808 -13.91 17.43 -7.93
CA THR A 808 -15.09 18.21 -8.35
C THR A 808 -14.79 19.69 -8.52
N CYS A 809 -13.69 20.19 -7.98
CA CYS A 809 -13.30 21.59 -8.18
C CYS A 809 -12.73 21.76 -9.58
N GLU A 810 -13.33 22.68 -10.34
CA GLU A 810 -12.73 23.19 -11.57
C GLU A 810 -11.35 23.76 -11.24
N ALA A 811 -10.34 23.28 -11.93
CA ALA A 811 -9.04 23.92 -11.87
C ALA A 811 -9.24 25.36 -12.35
N SER A 812 -9.09 26.33 -11.44
CA SER A 812 -9.02 27.73 -11.84
C SER A 812 -7.87 27.83 -12.83
N THR A 813 -8.22 28.05 -14.08
CA THR A 813 -7.33 28.22 -15.24
C THR A 813 -6.36 29.37 -15.03
#